data_ecb56c09d7375bb99cdad9f1748d3997
#
_entry.id   ecb56c09d7375bb99cdad9f1748d3997
#
_cell.length_a   1.000
_cell.length_b   1.000
_cell.length_c   1.000
_cell.angle_alpha   90.00
_cell.angle_beta   90.00
_cell.angle_gamma   90.00
#
_symmetry.space_group_name_H-M   'P 1'
#
loop_
_entity.id
_entity.type
_entity.pdbx_description
1 polymer ?
#
loop_
_entity_poly.entity_id
_entity_poly.type
_entity_poly.pdbx_seq_one_letter_code
_entity_poly.pdbx_strand_id
1 'polypeptide(L)'
;MLLATDLDGTFLAGDNDQRLKLYQLIVAHPEIKLAFVTGRGLESVLPLLADPTIPEPDYIICDVGCTVVDGHTQQAIQPLQGDIDKRWPGEHVVEQTVAHIPDLQRQDVPQERRFSFFCGADAISAELEDAVRDLDCDLLYSAGLYLDILPKGVNKGSTLRGLVELLGISDEEVLVAGDTLNDLSMYEHGFIGVCVGESESALLQGTENRARVYHADEPGCGGILQAFAHFGFLGAAGMEAEQRDVAVPGKSDLVIVYHRLPYEEFRENGQTIRRKPTSPNGIIPTLMSFFADGRAGSWVAWSVHEPSDGKFETHTEVDTEQYPNLVASRVALSKSDVDVFYKKFSKEAFWPTLHTFWERATFREDHWQVFLDVNRRFAEAAAAEAAEGATIWIHDYNLWMVPAFLRELRPDVVIAFFHHTYFPSADVFNVIPWRRDIIGSLLQCDYIGFHIPRQSENFVDVARGVTPLEVTEKVNCAPRFFTYGCAVGLDEMSTEIKVNDRRIRLGAHPVGLDLKRVENALKEVKVQQRMEELRHELQGTRMILSVGRLDYTKGIIEQLEAYERLLDEYPDLHDKVTLMMVCVPAASEMTIYRDLQSQIEQAVGRINGRFAKVGWTPLQFFFRSLPFAELVAYYSMADVMWITPLRDGLNLVAKEYIATQGMTDGSGVLVLSEFAGAAAELRGPILANPHDRTELVKTCYLALTLKRDEARSRMREAYDVVKHNDITVWGDEFMSAVDACRDSGKSPLNTLACKVA
;
A
#
# COMPACT_ATOMS: atom_id res chain seq x y z
N MET A 1 15.56 -27.03 -6.55
CA MET A 1 14.51 -28.00 -6.86
C MET A 1 13.53 -27.40 -7.87
N LEU A 2 12.94 -28.19 -8.79
CA LEU A 2 11.89 -27.75 -9.73
C LEU A 2 10.58 -28.51 -9.44
N LEU A 3 9.50 -27.78 -9.12
CA LEU A 3 8.15 -28.31 -9.11
C LEU A 3 7.52 -28.05 -10.48
N ALA A 4 7.29 -29.11 -11.26
CA ALA A 4 6.60 -29.03 -12.55
C ALA A 4 5.22 -29.64 -12.40
N THR A 5 4.17 -28.81 -12.46
CA THR A 5 2.82 -29.22 -12.11
C THR A 5 1.83 -28.92 -13.21
N ASP A 6 0.87 -29.83 -13.45
CA ASP A 6 -0.33 -29.49 -14.18
C ASP A 6 -1.18 -28.48 -13.37
N LEU A 7 -2.09 -27.78 -14.04
CA LEU A 7 -2.94 -26.77 -13.43
C LEU A 7 -4.31 -27.31 -13.02
N ASP A 8 -5.06 -27.81 -13.98
CA ASP A 8 -6.45 -28.22 -13.77
C ASP A 8 -6.51 -29.59 -13.08
N GLY A 9 -7.25 -29.69 -11.97
CA GLY A 9 -7.27 -30.94 -11.17
C GLY A 9 -6.04 -31.12 -10.27
N THR A 10 -4.95 -30.39 -10.49
CA THR A 10 -3.69 -30.54 -9.75
C THR A 10 -3.34 -29.28 -8.96
N PHE A 11 -2.73 -28.27 -9.57
CA PHE A 11 -2.24 -27.08 -8.85
C PHE A 11 -3.35 -26.10 -8.45
N LEU A 12 -4.42 -26.03 -9.22
CA LEU A 12 -5.59 -25.18 -8.94
C LEU A 12 -6.67 -25.91 -8.12
N ALA A 13 -6.47 -27.19 -7.82
CA ALA A 13 -7.44 -28.05 -7.16
C ALA A 13 -7.05 -28.41 -5.72
N GLY A 14 -7.95 -29.09 -5.03
CA GLY A 14 -7.82 -29.50 -3.63
C GLY A 14 -8.48 -28.52 -2.67
N ASP A 15 -8.41 -28.83 -1.37
CA ASP A 15 -8.93 -27.98 -0.31
C ASP A 15 -8.22 -26.61 -0.31
N ASN A 16 -8.96 -25.57 -0.01
CA ASN A 16 -8.44 -24.20 0.05
C ASN A 16 -7.29 -24.05 1.03
N ASP A 17 -7.33 -24.71 2.19
CA ASP A 17 -6.27 -24.63 3.21
C ASP A 17 -5.00 -25.34 2.72
N GLN A 18 -5.13 -26.49 2.07
CA GLN A 18 -4.00 -27.22 1.48
C GLN A 18 -3.41 -26.49 0.29
N ARG A 19 -4.23 -25.88 -0.55
CA ARG A 19 -3.80 -25.06 -1.67
C ARG A 19 -3.01 -23.84 -1.19
N LEU A 20 -3.55 -23.12 -0.20
CA LEU A 20 -2.88 -21.97 0.40
C LEU A 20 -1.55 -22.38 1.03
N LYS A 21 -1.52 -23.50 1.76
CA LYS A 21 -0.31 -24.03 2.38
C LYS A 21 0.79 -24.35 1.37
N LEU A 22 0.45 -24.98 0.24
CA LEU A 22 1.40 -25.26 -0.84
C LEU A 22 1.92 -23.96 -1.47
N TYR A 23 1.03 -23.01 -1.73
CA TYR A 23 1.39 -21.73 -2.35
C TYR A 23 2.32 -20.93 -1.45
N GLN A 24 2.01 -20.85 -0.15
CA GLN A 24 2.88 -20.20 0.85
C GLN A 24 4.25 -20.88 0.95
N LEU A 25 4.26 -22.21 0.90
CA LEU A 25 5.49 -22.99 0.96
C LEU A 25 6.38 -22.68 -0.25
N ILE A 26 5.84 -22.64 -1.47
CA ILE A 26 6.59 -22.30 -2.68
C ILE A 26 7.16 -20.88 -2.58
N VAL A 27 6.35 -19.93 -2.12
CA VAL A 27 6.77 -18.53 -1.95
C VAL A 27 7.83 -18.37 -0.84
N ALA A 28 7.73 -19.13 0.25
CA ALA A 28 8.69 -19.10 1.36
C ALA A 28 10.05 -19.74 1.01
N HIS A 29 10.10 -20.53 -0.05
CA HIS A 29 11.26 -21.30 -0.50
C HIS A 29 11.66 -20.92 -1.93
N PRO A 30 12.31 -19.76 -2.16
CA PRO A 30 12.70 -19.31 -3.51
C PRO A 30 13.68 -20.26 -4.23
N GLU A 31 14.27 -21.22 -3.52
CA GLU A 31 15.01 -22.32 -4.12
C GLU A 31 14.12 -23.35 -4.83
N ILE A 32 12.80 -23.32 -4.62
CA ILE A 32 11.82 -24.11 -5.36
C ILE A 32 11.40 -23.32 -6.59
N LYS A 33 11.93 -23.71 -7.74
CA LYS A 33 11.45 -23.19 -9.02
C LYS A 33 10.13 -23.83 -9.38
N LEU A 34 9.20 -23.01 -9.90
CA LEU A 34 7.86 -23.46 -10.28
C LEU A 34 7.71 -23.46 -11.80
N ALA A 35 7.29 -24.56 -12.37
CA ALA A 35 6.92 -24.66 -13.78
C ALA A 35 5.45 -25.12 -13.92
N PHE A 36 4.64 -24.34 -14.60
CA PHE A 36 3.31 -24.79 -15.03
C PHE A 36 3.44 -25.61 -16.30
N VAL A 37 2.83 -26.81 -16.32
CA VAL A 37 2.88 -27.75 -17.45
C VAL A 37 1.45 -28.16 -17.79
N THR A 38 0.81 -27.39 -18.67
CA THR A 38 -0.66 -27.47 -18.85
C THR A 38 -1.10 -27.71 -20.29
N GLY A 39 -2.29 -28.26 -20.44
CA GLY A 39 -2.99 -28.33 -21.74
C GLY A 39 -3.57 -26.98 -22.19
N ARG A 40 -3.68 -26.01 -21.31
CA ARG A 40 -4.18 -24.67 -21.65
C ARG A 40 -3.24 -23.93 -22.60
N GLY A 41 -3.78 -23.04 -23.43
CA GLY A 41 -2.99 -22.07 -24.18
C GLY A 41 -2.51 -20.94 -23.30
N LEU A 42 -1.44 -20.24 -23.73
CA LEU A 42 -0.83 -19.14 -22.96
C LEU A 42 -1.82 -18.04 -22.61
N GLU A 43 -2.73 -17.68 -23.52
CA GLU A 43 -3.79 -16.69 -23.32
C GLU A 43 -4.80 -17.08 -22.22
N SER A 44 -4.90 -18.37 -21.89
CA SER A 44 -5.74 -18.88 -20.79
C SER A 44 -4.98 -19.02 -19.48
N VAL A 45 -3.65 -19.11 -19.53
CA VAL A 45 -2.78 -19.16 -18.33
C VAL A 45 -2.49 -17.77 -17.80
N LEU A 46 -2.20 -16.78 -18.67
CA LEU A 46 -1.86 -15.43 -18.26
C LEU A 46 -2.91 -14.75 -17.36
N PRO A 47 -4.24 -14.88 -17.60
CA PRO A 47 -5.25 -14.36 -16.68
C PRO A 47 -5.20 -14.98 -15.27
N LEU A 48 -4.75 -16.24 -15.13
CA LEU A 48 -4.57 -16.87 -13.82
C LEU A 48 -3.47 -16.22 -13.01
N LEU A 49 -2.41 -15.74 -13.67
CA LEU A 49 -1.31 -15.00 -13.03
C LEU A 49 -1.74 -13.61 -12.54
N ALA A 50 -2.90 -13.13 -12.94
CA ALA A 50 -3.51 -11.94 -12.35
C ALA A 50 -4.12 -12.21 -10.97
N ASP A 51 -4.35 -13.48 -10.60
CA ASP A 51 -4.74 -13.86 -9.25
C ASP A 51 -3.48 -13.86 -8.34
N PRO A 52 -3.39 -12.93 -7.39
CA PRO A 52 -2.21 -12.81 -6.53
C PRO A 52 -2.05 -13.97 -5.55
N THR A 53 -3.03 -14.88 -5.47
CA THR A 53 -2.93 -16.08 -4.63
C THR A 53 -2.13 -17.20 -5.30
N ILE A 54 -2.05 -17.18 -6.64
CA ILE A 54 -1.34 -18.20 -7.40
C ILE A 54 0.14 -17.82 -7.49
N PRO A 55 1.10 -18.65 -7.03
CA PRO A 55 2.52 -18.40 -7.19
C PRO A 55 2.91 -18.15 -8.65
N GLU A 56 3.66 -17.09 -8.91
CA GLU A 56 4.19 -16.84 -10.26
C GLU A 56 5.15 -17.97 -10.65
N PRO A 57 4.91 -18.66 -11.77
CA PRO A 57 5.85 -19.68 -12.20
C PRO A 57 7.12 -19.05 -12.78
N ASP A 58 8.26 -19.69 -12.56
CA ASP A 58 9.50 -19.36 -13.27
C ASP A 58 9.38 -19.71 -14.77
N TYR A 59 8.62 -20.78 -15.08
CA TYR A 59 8.45 -21.28 -16.44
C TYR A 59 7.02 -21.69 -16.71
N ILE A 60 6.57 -21.51 -17.97
CA ILE A 60 5.27 -21.97 -18.42
C ILE A 60 5.44 -22.85 -19.66
N ILE A 61 5.03 -24.10 -19.55
CA ILE A 61 4.87 -25.03 -20.66
C ILE A 61 3.37 -25.20 -20.89
N CYS A 62 2.87 -24.69 -21.99
CA CYS A 62 1.45 -24.70 -22.33
C CYS A 62 1.19 -25.36 -23.69
N ASP A 63 -0.06 -25.38 -24.14
CA ASP A 63 -0.45 -26.03 -25.39
C ASP A 63 0.00 -27.51 -25.45
N VAL A 64 -0.16 -28.25 -24.35
CA VAL A 64 0.25 -29.66 -24.23
C VAL A 64 1.75 -29.90 -24.48
N GLY A 65 2.58 -28.89 -24.26
CA GLY A 65 4.02 -28.93 -24.48
C GLY A 65 4.50 -28.19 -25.73
N CYS A 66 3.62 -27.65 -26.55
CA CYS A 66 4.00 -26.99 -27.81
C CYS A 66 4.53 -25.56 -27.65
N THR A 67 4.28 -24.94 -26.50
CA THR A 67 4.72 -23.59 -26.19
C THR A 67 5.47 -23.59 -24.86
N VAL A 68 6.68 -23.00 -24.82
CA VAL A 68 7.50 -22.86 -23.60
C VAL A 68 8.04 -21.47 -23.49
N VAL A 69 7.69 -20.79 -22.38
CA VAL A 69 8.07 -19.39 -22.11
C VAL A 69 8.60 -19.22 -20.71
N ASP A 70 9.41 -18.20 -20.53
CA ASP A 70 9.79 -17.68 -19.21
C ASP A 70 8.56 -17.05 -18.53
N GLY A 71 8.31 -17.42 -17.30
CA GLY A 71 7.07 -17.04 -16.59
C GLY A 71 6.99 -15.53 -16.31
N HIS A 72 8.11 -14.86 -16.08
CA HIS A 72 8.16 -13.44 -15.74
C HIS A 72 8.17 -12.54 -16.98
N THR A 73 8.98 -12.90 -18.00
CA THR A 73 9.13 -12.08 -19.21
C THR A 73 8.18 -12.47 -20.33
N GLN A 74 7.55 -13.65 -20.24
CA GLN A 74 6.70 -14.25 -21.26
C GLN A 74 7.40 -14.46 -22.61
N GLN A 75 8.73 -14.41 -22.64
CA GLN A 75 9.51 -14.66 -23.83
C GLN A 75 9.76 -16.15 -24.03
N ALA A 76 9.75 -16.57 -25.29
CA ALA A 76 10.01 -17.97 -25.67
C ALA A 76 11.42 -18.40 -25.24
N ILE A 77 11.53 -19.57 -24.59
CA ILE A 77 12.79 -20.13 -24.13
C ILE A 77 13.53 -20.76 -25.31
N GLN A 78 14.64 -20.18 -25.69
CA GLN A 78 15.47 -20.64 -26.79
C GLN A 78 16.68 -21.48 -26.30
N PRO A 79 17.13 -22.52 -27.03
CA PRO A 79 16.66 -22.93 -28.37
C PRO A 79 15.41 -23.84 -28.38
N LEU A 80 14.88 -24.22 -27.21
CA LEU A 80 13.84 -25.23 -27.05
C LEU A 80 12.59 -24.91 -27.88
N GLN A 81 12.04 -23.69 -27.77
CA GLN A 81 10.89 -23.27 -28.56
C GLN A 81 11.17 -23.31 -30.06
N GLY A 82 12.35 -22.84 -30.49
CA GLY A 82 12.72 -22.86 -31.90
C GLY A 82 12.84 -24.27 -32.49
N ASP A 83 13.15 -25.28 -31.69
CA ASP A 83 13.21 -26.68 -32.12
C ASP A 83 11.80 -27.31 -32.19
N ILE A 84 10.85 -26.89 -31.35
CA ILE A 84 9.45 -27.23 -31.46
C ILE A 84 8.84 -26.62 -32.75
N ASP A 85 9.10 -25.32 -32.99
CA ASP A 85 8.58 -24.60 -34.16
C ASP A 85 8.98 -25.25 -35.49
N LYS A 86 10.19 -25.77 -35.57
CA LYS A 86 10.69 -26.46 -36.77
C LYS A 86 9.97 -27.78 -37.09
N ARG A 87 9.36 -28.42 -36.08
CA ARG A 87 8.63 -29.69 -36.25
C ARG A 87 7.16 -29.49 -36.61
N TRP A 88 6.64 -28.25 -36.48
CA TRP A 88 5.24 -27.96 -36.77
C TRP A 88 5.04 -27.70 -38.27
N PRO A 89 4.19 -28.46 -38.96
CA PRO A 89 3.92 -28.28 -40.41
C PRO A 89 3.12 -27.01 -40.72
N GLY A 90 2.49 -26.41 -39.72
CA GLY A 90 1.64 -25.22 -39.84
C GLY A 90 0.14 -25.54 -39.79
N GLU A 91 -0.62 -24.65 -39.15
CA GLU A 91 -2.05 -24.78 -38.90
C GLU A 91 -2.81 -25.14 -40.19
N HIS A 92 -2.59 -24.39 -41.25
CA HIS A 92 -3.30 -24.55 -42.52
C HIS A 92 -3.08 -25.93 -43.19
N VAL A 93 -1.86 -26.47 -43.08
CA VAL A 93 -1.53 -27.80 -43.61
C VAL A 93 -2.27 -28.86 -42.82
N VAL A 94 -2.29 -28.80 -41.49
CA VAL A 94 -3.00 -29.74 -40.64
C VAL A 94 -4.50 -29.68 -40.89
N GLU A 95 -5.07 -28.46 -40.93
CA GLU A 95 -6.49 -28.23 -41.15
C GLU A 95 -6.96 -28.87 -42.48
N GLN A 96 -6.23 -28.61 -43.57
CA GLN A 96 -6.57 -29.20 -44.88
C GLN A 96 -6.49 -30.73 -44.91
N THR A 97 -5.50 -31.28 -44.21
CA THR A 97 -5.27 -32.71 -44.18
C THR A 97 -6.40 -33.45 -43.45
N VAL A 98 -6.92 -32.89 -42.36
CA VAL A 98 -7.99 -33.55 -41.56
C VAL A 98 -9.41 -33.03 -41.87
N ALA A 99 -9.58 -32.09 -42.79
CA ALA A 99 -10.87 -31.48 -43.11
C ALA A 99 -11.94 -32.45 -43.62
N HIS A 100 -11.53 -33.61 -44.14
CA HIS A 100 -12.42 -34.63 -44.64
C HIS A 100 -12.83 -35.70 -43.60
N ILE A 101 -12.21 -35.64 -42.40
CA ILE A 101 -12.53 -36.61 -41.32
C ILE A 101 -13.83 -36.15 -40.65
N PRO A 102 -14.84 -37.02 -40.57
CA PRO A 102 -16.11 -36.66 -39.93
C PRO A 102 -15.98 -36.60 -38.39
N ASP A 103 -16.94 -35.92 -37.77
CA ASP A 103 -17.14 -35.86 -36.33
C ASP A 103 -16.02 -35.20 -35.51
N LEU A 104 -15.11 -34.45 -36.17
CA LEU A 104 -14.13 -33.58 -35.54
C LEU A 104 -14.70 -32.16 -35.44
N GLN A 105 -14.99 -31.70 -34.22
CA GLN A 105 -15.41 -30.34 -33.97
C GLN A 105 -14.21 -29.48 -33.50
N ARG A 106 -13.75 -28.56 -34.34
CA ARG A 106 -12.65 -27.66 -34.02
C ARG A 106 -12.93 -26.88 -32.73
N GLN A 107 -11.94 -26.80 -31.84
CA GLN A 107 -11.99 -25.94 -30.63
C GLN A 107 -11.74 -24.48 -31.02
N ASP A 108 -12.47 -23.56 -30.37
CA ASP A 108 -12.29 -22.11 -30.51
C ASP A 108 -11.15 -21.64 -29.57
N VAL A 109 -9.94 -22.07 -29.89
CA VAL A 109 -8.70 -21.71 -29.19
C VAL A 109 -7.62 -21.36 -30.24
N PRO A 110 -6.60 -20.55 -29.91
CA PRO A 110 -5.46 -20.34 -30.80
C PRO A 110 -4.81 -21.65 -31.22
N GLN A 111 -4.54 -21.81 -32.51
CA GLN A 111 -4.03 -23.05 -33.13
C GLN A 111 -2.60 -22.85 -33.67
N GLU A 112 -1.73 -22.19 -32.92
CA GLU A 112 -0.40 -21.78 -33.43
C GLU A 112 0.54 -22.95 -33.70
N ARG A 113 0.65 -23.90 -32.75
CA ARG A 113 1.60 -25.05 -32.81
C ARG A 113 0.92 -26.37 -32.44
N ARG A 114 -0.39 -26.39 -32.33
CA ARG A 114 -1.24 -27.55 -32.16
C ARG A 114 -2.53 -27.35 -32.91
N PHE A 115 -3.26 -28.40 -33.15
CA PHE A 115 -4.59 -28.31 -33.72
C PHE A 115 -5.55 -29.16 -32.88
N SER A 116 -6.55 -28.53 -32.29
CA SER A 116 -7.38 -29.14 -31.24
C SER A 116 -8.84 -29.29 -31.64
N PHE A 117 -9.43 -30.42 -31.31
CA PHE A 117 -10.82 -30.76 -31.59
C PHE A 117 -11.54 -31.29 -30.35
N PHE A 118 -12.87 -31.19 -30.40
CA PHE A 118 -13.76 -32.04 -29.60
C PHE A 118 -14.18 -33.22 -30.44
N CYS A 119 -14.08 -34.44 -29.90
CA CYS A 119 -14.61 -35.63 -30.57
C CYS A 119 -14.86 -36.78 -29.59
N GLY A 120 -15.71 -37.72 -29.96
CA GLY A 120 -15.81 -39.00 -29.26
C GLY A 120 -14.69 -39.97 -29.67
N ALA A 121 -14.44 -40.99 -28.86
CA ALA A 121 -13.42 -42.01 -29.17
C ALA A 121 -13.65 -42.71 -30.54
N ASP A 122 -14.88 -42.83 -30.97
CA ASP A 122 -15.26 -43.45 -32.24
C ASP A 122 -14.82 -42.64 -33.48
N ALA A 123 -14.52 -41.35 -33.32
CA ALA A 123 -14.01 -40.49 -34.38
C ALA A 123 -12.51 -40.70 -34.66
N ILE A 124 -11.78 -41.37 -33.77
CA ILE A 124 -10.36 -41.69 -33.93
C ILE A 124 -10.23 -42.91 -34.83
N SER A 125 -10.26 -42.69 -36.12
CA SER A 125 -10.17 -43.70 -37.14
C SER A 125 -8.72 -43.99 -37.57
N ALA A 126 -8.46 -45.16 -38.15
CA ALA A 126 -7.17 -45.46 -38.76
C ALA A 126 -6.81 -44.46 -39.87
N GLU A 127 -7.81 -43.91 -40.59
CA GLU A 127 -7.62 -42.87 -41.59
C GLU A 127 -7.07 -41.56 -40.98
N LEU A 128 -7.60 -41.14 -39.82
CA LEU A 128 -7.09 -39.99 -39.09
C LEU A 128 -5.66 -40.23 -38.57
N GLU A 129 -5.40 -41.39 -37.99
CA GLU A 129 -4.06 -41.77 -37.50
C GLU A 129 -3.02 -41.78 -38.62
N ASP A 130 -3.35 -42.32 -39.78
CA ASP A 130 -2.48 -42.37 -40.95
C ASP A 130 -2.25 -40.94 -41.51
N ALA A 131 -3.29 -40.13 -41.62
CA ALA A 131 -3.22 -38.74 -42.09
C ALA A 131 -2.30 -37.85 -41.19
N VAL A 132 -2.43 -38.01 -39.87
CA VAL A 132 -1.59 -37.26 -38.89
C VAL A 132 -0.16 -37.79 -38.91
N ARG A 133 0.06 -39.08 -39.08
CA ARG A 133 1.40 -39.71 -39.21
C ARG A 133 2.13 -39.21 -40.46
N ASP A 134 1.40 -39.06 -41.58
CA ASP A 134 1.96 -38.58 -42.85
C ASP A 134 2.40 -37.08 -42.76
N LEU A 135 1.82 -36.35 -41.83
CA LEU A 135 2.27 -34.97 -41.49
C LEU A 135 3.49 -34.91 -40.56
N ASP A 136 4.04 -36.08 -40.15
CA ASP A 136 5.05 -36.18 -39.09
C ASP A 136 4.59 -35.50 -37.78
N CYS A 137 3.31 -35.75 -37.43
CA CYS A 137 2.66 -35.28 -36.22
C CYS A 137 2.25 -36.44 -35.32
N ASP A 138 1.99 -36.15 -34.06
CA ASP A 138 1.44 -37.08 -33.08
C ASP A 138 0.01 -36.70 -32.73
N LEU A 139 -0.80 -37.72 -32.38
CA LEU A 139 -2.20 -37.59 -32.01
C LEU A 139 -2.34 -37.89 -30.53
N LEU A 140 -2.94 -36.98 -29.76
CA LEU A 140 -3.19 -37.15 -28.35
C LEU A 140 -4.68 -37.01 -28.06
N TYR A 141 -5.27 -38.07 -27.48
CA TYR A 141 -6.68 -38.06 -27.04
C TYR A 141 -6.74 -38.14 -25.53
N SER A 142 -7.46 -37.22 -24.90
CA SER A 142 -7.55 -37.11 -23.46
C SER A 142 -8.94 -36.78 -22.94
N ALA A 143 -9.21 -37.10 -21.68
CA ALA A 143 -10.47 -36.86 -20.96
C ALA A 143 -11.73 -37.36 -21.71
N GLY A 144 -11.60 -38.32 -22.63
CA GLY A 144 -12.71 -38.86 -23.41
C GLY A 144 -13.38 -37.87 -24.37
N LEU A 145 -12.82 -36.72 -24.62
CA LEU A 145 -13.43 -35.63 -25.37
C LEU A 145 -12.44 -34.78 -26.20
N TYR A 146 -11.20 -34.61 -25.74
CA TYR A 146 -10.22 -33.72 -26.36
C TYR A 146 -9.27 -34.48 -27.26
N LEU A 147 -9.09 -34.01 -28.47
CA LEU A 147 -8.15 -34.52 -29.43
C LEU A 147 -7.21 -33.42 -29.89
N ASP A 148 -5.91 -33.60 -29.67
CA ASP A 148 -4.87 -32.67 -30.08
C ASP A 148 -3.94 -33.33 -31.12
N ILE A 149 -3.66 -32.60 -32.19
CA ILE A 149 -2.62 -32.94 -33.17
C ILE A 149 -1.40 -32.05 -32.83
N LEU A 150 -0.28 -32.71 -32.54
CA LEU A 150 0.93 -32.07 -32.00
C LEU A 150 2.13 -32.33 -32.92
N PRO A 151 3.16 -31.47 -32.91
CA PRO A 151 4.41 -31.78 -33.61
C PRO A 151 5.02 -33.09 -33.10
N LYS A 152 5.69 -33.82 -33.98
CA LYS A 152 6.24 -35.16 -33.67
C LYS A 152 7.16 -35.15 -32.46
N GLY A 153 6.83 -36.00 -31.48
CA GLY A 153 7.60 -36.17 -30.25
C GLY A 153 7.52 -34.99 -29.29
N VAL A 154 6.54 -34.08 -29.48
CA VAL A 154 6.30 -32.94 -28.58
C VAL A 154 5.09 -33.25 -27.71
N ASN A 155 5.29 -33.20 -26.40
CA ASN A 155 4.27 -33.33 -25.36
C ASN A 155 4.75 -32.70 -24.05
N LYS A 156 3.89 -32.69 -23.03
CA LYS A 156 4.23 -32.10 -21.68
C LYS A 156 5.58 -32.62 -21.16
N GLY A 157 5.80 -33.92 -21.20
CA GLY A 157 7.01 -34.57 -20.67
C GLY A 157 8.26 -34.28 -21.49
N SER A 158 8.19 -34.38 -22.83
CA SER A 158 9.37 -34.15 -23.68
C SER A 158 9.84 -32.70 -23.63
N THR A 159 8.91 -31.74 -23.56
CA THR A 159 9.25 -30.30 -23.43
C THR A 159 9.79 -29.99 -22.05
N LEU A 160 9.20 -30.57 -20.99
CA LEU A 160 9.74 -30.47 -19.65
C LEU A 160 11.16 -31.05 -19.57
N ARG A 161 11.41 -32.20 -20.20
CA ARG A 161 12.75 -32.82 -20.26
C ARG A 161 13.77 -31.88 -20.90
N GLY A 162 13.42 -31.28 -22.04
CA GLY A 162 14.27 -30.29 -22.70
C GLY A 162 14.54 -29.06 -21.84
N LEU A 163 13.55 -28.59 -21.08
CA LEU A 163 13.71 -27.47 -20.14
C LEU A 163 14.68 -27.85 -18.99
N VAL A 164 14.48 -29.02 -18.37
CA VAL A 164 15.33 -29.52 -17.28
C VAL A 164 16.79 -29.65 -17.73
N GLU A 165 17.03 -30.18 -18.94
CA GLU A 165 18.38 -30.29 -19.52
C GLU A 165 19.01 -28.91 -19.77
N LEU A 166 18.23 -27.96 -20.29
CA LEU A 166 18.71 -26.59 -20.53
C LEU A 166 19.07 -25.88 -19.23
N LEU A 167 18.32 -26.12 -18.16
CA LEU A 167 18.58 -25.53 -16.83
C LEU A 167 19.68 -26.26 -16.05
N GLY A 168 20.11 -27.44 -16.47
CA GLY A 168 21.10 -28.26 -15.78
C GLY A 168 20.65 -28.78 -14.42
N ILE A 169 19.33 -29.00 -14.24
CA ILE A 169 18.72 -29.51 -13.00
C ILE A 169 18.81 -31.04 -13.02
N SER A 170 19.18 -31.65 -11.88
CA SER A 170 19.21 -33.10 -11.72
C SER A 170 17.80 -33.70 -11.70
N ASP A 171 17.61 -34.88 -12.29
CA ASP A 171 16.30 -35.59 -12.29
C ASP A 171 15.77 -35.85 -10.86
N GLU A 172 16.65 -35.92 -9.88
CA GLU A 172 16.31 -36.11 -8.46
C GLU A 172 15.82 -34.82 -7.80
N GLU A 173 16.02 -33.69 -8.43
CA GLU A 173 15.59 -32.37 -7.98
C GLU A 173 14.32 -31.88 -8.72
N VAL A 174 13.69 -32.74 -9.54
CA VAL A 174 12.47 -32.45 -10.28
C VAL A 174 11.33 -33.26 -9.72
N LEU A 175 10.27 -32.60 -9.24
CA LEU A 175 8.99 -33.19 -8.87
C LEU A 175 7.95 -32.84 -9.91
N VAL A 176 7.35 -33.84 -10.56
CA VAL A 176 6.23 -33.67 -11.47
C VAL A 176 4.92 -34.02 -10.77
N ALA A 177 3.85 -33.25 -11.03
CA ALA A 177 2.53 -33.48 -10.46
C ALA A 177 1.44 -33.37 -11.54
N GLY A 178 0.49 -34.29 -11.53
CA GLY A 178 -0.61 -34.33 -12.47
C GLY A 178 -1.75 -35.27 -12.00
N ASP A 179 -2.90 -35.24 -12.69
CA ASP A 179 -4.11 -35.95 -12.34
C ASP A 179 -4.78 -36.67 -13.54
N THR A 180 -4.41 -36.33 -14.76
CA THR A 180 -5.05 -36.89 -15.97
C THR A 180 -4.06 -37.64 -16.87
N LEU A 181 -4.59 -38.44 -17.81
CA LEU A 181 -3.77 -39.24 -18.72
C LEU A 181 -2.81 -38.40 -19.59
N ASN A 182 -3.14 -37.13 -19.87
CA ASN A 182 -2.27 -36.24 -20.64
C ASN A 182 -0.97 -35.90 -19.89
N ASP A 183 -0.91 -36.16 -18.57
CA ASP A 183 0.28 -35.93 -17.73
C ASP A 183 1.22 -37.14 -17.74
N LEU A 184 0.77 -38.28 -18.22
CA LEU A 184 1.57 -39.52 -18.20
C LEU A 184 2.96 -39.34 -18.78
N SER A 185 3.08 -38.53 -19.83
CA SER A 185 4.37 -38.23 -20.47
C SER A 185 5.40 -37.60 -19.52
N MET A 186 4.98 -36.82 -18.50
CA MET A 186 5.88 -36.23 -17.50
C MET A 186 6.56 -37.29 -16.62
N TYR A 187 5.86 -38.39 -16.34
CA TYR A 187 6.37 -39.50 -15.52
C TYR A 187 7.28 -40.46 -16.28
N GLU A 188 7.35 -40.34 -17.62
CA GLU A 188 8.14 -41.25 -18.48
C GLU A 188 9.63 -40.94 -18.55
N HIS A 189 10.02 -39.73 -18.08
CA HIS A 189 11.41 -39.26 -18.17
C HIS A 189 12.27 -39.52 -16.93
N GLY A 190 11.74 -40.29 -15.95
CA GLY A 190 12.52 -40.70 -14.77
C GLY A 190 12.55 -39.68 -13.64
N PHE A 191 11.80 -38.58 -13.71
CA PHE A 191 11.61 -37.62 -12.64
C PHE A 191 10.91 -38.24 -11.44
N ILE A 192 11.03 -37.60 -10.28
CA ILE A 192 10.21 -37.90 -9.13
C ILE A 192 8.81 -37.38 -9.43
N GLY A 193 7.77 -38.14 -9.12
CA GLY A 193 6.40 -37.77 -9.51
C GLY A 193 5.37 -38.01 -8.44
N VAL A 194 4.27 -37.30 -8.50
CA VAL A 194 3.05 -37.53 -7.72
C VAL A 194 1.83 -37.50 -8.61
N CYS A 195 1.05 -38.59 -8.54
CA CYS A 195 -0.34 -38.58 -8.99
C CYS A 195 -1.18 -38.13 -7.78
N VAL A 196 -1.84 -36.97 -7.88
CA VAL A 196 -2.64 -36.43 -6.76
C VAL A 196 -3.90 -37.29 -6.54
N GLY A 197 -4.52 -37.20 -5.38
CA GLY A 197 -5.75 -37.92 -5.08
C GLY A 197 -6.86 -37.61 -6.11
N GLU A 198 -7.73 -38.55 -6.36
CA GLU A 198 -8.80 -38.48 -7.37
C GLU A 198 -8.29 -38.42 -8.83
N SER A 199 -7.02 -38.75 -9.10
CA SER A 199 -6.47 -38.87 -10.45
C SER A 199 -7.19 -39.94 -11.30
N GLU A 200 -7.18 -39.75 -12.62
CA GLU A 200 -7.75 -40.69 -13.58
C GLU A 200 -7.18 -42.12 -13.40
N SER A 201 -8.03 -43.11 -13.41
CA SER A 201 -7.62 -44.52 -13.28
C SER A 201 -6.59 -44.94 -14.33
N ALA A 202 -6.64 -44.38 -15.54
CA ALA A 202 -5.68 -44.64 -16.60
C ALA A 202 -4.27 -44.10 -16.28
N LEU A 203 -4.17 -42.94 -15.65
CA LEU A 203 -2.90 -42.38 -15.17
C LEU A 203 -2.33 -43.24 -14.04
N LEU A 204 -3.16 -43.62 -13.05
CA LEU A 204 -2.74 -44.46 -11.93
C LEU A 204 -2.19 -45.81 -12.42
N GLN A 205 -2.87 -46.47 -13.38
CA GLN A 205 -2.41 -47.72 -14.00
C GLN A 205 -1.09 -47.54 -14.77
N GLY A 206 -0.93 -46.43 -15.51
CA GLY A 206 0.25 -46.11 -16.28
C GLY A 206 1.48 -45.81 -15.41
N THR A 207 1.27 -45.47 -14.13
CA THR A 207 2.32 -45.11 -13.17
C THR A 207 2.53 -46.14 -12.04
N GLU A 208 1.68 -47.15 -11.91
CA GLU A 208 1.68 -48.14 -10.80
C GLU A 208 3.05 -48.86 -10.60
N ASN A 209 3.78 -49.12 -11.67
CA ASN A 209 5.07 -49.82 -11.61
C ASN A 209 6.29 -48.88 -11.66
N ARG A 210 6.11 -47.58 -11.45
CA ARG A 210 7.19 -46.58 -11.47
C ARG A 210 7.67 -46.27 -10.05
N ALA A 211 8.86 -46.77 -9.68
CA ALA A 211 9.39 -46.66 -8.30
C ALA A 211 9.56 -45.25 -7.76
N ARG A 212 9.59 -44.21 -8.62
CA ARG A 212 9.74 -42.81 -8.25
C ARG A 212 8.43 -42.02 -8.29
N VAL A 213 7.28 -42.71 -8.46
CA VAL A 213 5.96 -42.07 -8.51
C VAL A 213 5.19 -42.43 -7.26
N TYR A 214 4.75 -41.40 -6.54
CA TYR A 214 3.92 -41.52 -5.36
C TYR A 214 2.45 -41.28 -5.74
N HIS A 215 1.54 -42.20 -5.35
CA HIS A 215 0.12 -41.99 -5.47
C HIS A 215 -0.39 -41.42 -4.15
N ALA A 216 -0.79 -40.15 -4.19
CA ALA A 216 -1.26 -39.43 -3.02
C ALA A 216 -2.73 -39.70 -2.72
N ASP A 217 -3.13 -39.63 -1.46
CA ASP A 217 -4.54 -39.80 -1.05
C ASP A 217 -5.31 -38.49 -1.19
N GLU A 218 -4.63 -37.33 -0.99
CA GLU A 218 -5.23 -36.00 -1.02
C GLU A 218 -5.30 -35.46 -2.45
N PRO A 219 -6.41 -34.83 -2.87
CA PRO A 219 -6.54 -34.22 -4.20
C PRO A 219 -5.73 -32.93 -4.34
N GLY A 220 -5.34 -32.64 -5.57
CA GLY A 220 -4.74 -31.36 -5.93
C GLY A 220 -3.51 -30.99 -5.11
N CYS A 221 -3.47 -29.79 -4.58
CA CYS A 221 -2.36 -29.26 -3.77
C CYS A 221 -2.05 -30.10 -2.53
N GLY A 222 -3.05 -30.76 -1.95
CA GLY A 222 -2.86 -31.69 -0.83
C GLY A 222 -1.95 -32.85 -1.20
N GLY A 223 -2.15 -33.42 -2.39
CA GLY A 223 -1.30 -34.51 -2.92
C GLY A 223 0.15 -34.05 -3.16
N ILE A 224 0.37 -32.83 -3.64
CA ILE A 224 1.72 -32.26 -3.81
C ILE A 224 2.40 -32.10 -2.45
N LEU A 225 1.68 -31.62 -1.42
CA LEU A 225 2.21 -31.52 -0.05
C LEU A 225 2.57 -32.89 0.53
N GLN A 226 1.75 -33.92 0.28
CA GLN A 226 2.08 -35.29 0.68
C GLN A 226 3.35 -35.80 -0.02
N ALA A 227 3.55 -35.46 -1.30
CA ALA A 227 4.76 -35.82 -2.03
C ALA A 227 6.01 -35.13 -1.50
N PHE A 228 5.93 -33.83 -1.14
CA PHE A 228 7.04 -33.16 -0.48
C PHE A 228 7.45 -33.87 0.81
N ALA A 229 6.46 -34.35 1.59
CA ALA A 229 6.68 -35.14 2.78
C ALA A 229 7.34 -36.48 2.47
N HIS A 230 6.77 -37.19 1.53
CA HIS A 230 7.19 -38.56 1.17
C HIS A 230 8.64 -38.59 0.64
N PHE A 231 9.01 -37.65 -0.18
CA PHE A 231 10.34 -37.60 -0.79
C PHE A 231 11.38 -36.77 0.00
N GLY A 232 10.96 -36.11 1.11
CA GLY A 232 11.85 -35.36 1.98
C GLY A 232 12.49 -34.14 1.30
N PHE A 233 11.83 -33.53 0.31
CA PHE A 233 12.34 -32.37 -0.41
C PHE A 233 12.58 -31.16 0.48
N LEU A 234 11.81 -31.08 1.57
CA LEU A 234 12.03 -30.15 2.65
C LEU A 234 12.53 -30.99 3.83
N GLY A 235 13.76 -30.77 4.30
CA GLY A 235 14.26 -31.45 5.50
C GLY A 235 13.27 -31.31 6.66
N ALA A 236 13.44 -32.12 7.75
CA ALA A 236 12.52 -32.10 8.88
C ALA A 236 12.22 -30.69 9.46
N ALA A 237 13.13 -29.72 9.28
CA ALA A 237 12.94 -28.31 9.59
C ALA A 237 12.08 -27.55 8.54
N GLY A 238 11.93 -28.07 7.32
CA GLY A 238 11.12 -27.44 6.25
C GLY A 238 9.70 -28.01 6.18
N MET A 239 9.44 -29.13 6.85
CA MET A 239 8.12 -29.74 6.93
C MET A 239 7.32 -29.31 8.17
N GLU A 240 7.97 -28.83 9.18
CA GLU A 240 7.43 -27.81 10.03
C GLU A 240 7.42 -26.49 9.20
N ALA A 241 6.63 -26.43 8.10
CA ALA A 241 5.86 -25.23 7.87
C ALA A 241 5.20 -25.06 9.24
N GLU A 242 5.84 -24.23 10.06
CA GLU A 242 5.32 -23.83 11.33
C GLU A 242 3.80 -23.76 11.14
N GLN A 243 3.02 -24.62 11.81
CA GLN A 243 1.89 -24.08 12.50
C GLN A 243 2.49 -22.84 13.17
N ARG A 244 2.50 -21.71 12.45
CA ARG A 244 2.75 -20.42 13.06
C ARG A 244 1.68 -20.39 14.10
N ASP A 245 2.08 -20.66 15.32
CA ASP A 245 1.21 -20.63 16.47
C ASP A 245 0.43 -19.35 16.31
N VAL A 246 -0.90 -19.47 16.17
CA VAL A 246 -1.80 -18.33 16.29
C VAL A 246 -1.29 -17.58 17.50
N ALA A 247 -0.78 -16.36 17.29
CA ALA A 247 -0.04 -15.67 18.35
C ALA A 247 -0.91 -15.70 19.59
N VAL A 248 -0.36 -16.17 20.70
CA VAL A 248 -1.13 -16.30 21.95
C VAL A 248 -1.77 -14.94 22.20
N PRO A 249 -3.11 -14.83 22.31
CA PRO A 249 -3.80 -13.56 22.45
C PRO A 249 -3.20 -12.72 23.57
N GLY A 250 -2.86 -11.46 23.27
CA GLY A 250 -2.43 -10.48 24.26
C GLY A 250 -3.60 -10.00 25.13
N LYS A 251 -3.44 -8.87 25.79
CA LYS A 251 -4.43 -8.33 26.75
C LYS A 251 -5.14 -7.07 26.27
N SER A 252 -4.73 -6.50 25.15
CA SER A 252 -5.23 -5.21 24.67
C SER A 252 -6.39 -5.37 23.70
N ASP A 253 -7.55 -4.84 24.04
CA ASP A 253 -8.72 -4.79 23.16
C ASP A 253 -8.57 -3.78 22.03
N LEU A 254 -7.67 -2.79 22.20
CA LEU A 254 -7.29 -1.81 21.21
C LEU A 254 -5.77 -1.73 21.08
N VAL A 255 -5.24 -1.96 19.88
CA VAL A 255 -3.82 -1.82 19.55
C VAL A 255 -3.66 -0.75 18.48
N ILE A 256 -2.94 0.34 18.79
CA ILE A 256 -2.53 1.33 17.80
C ILE A 256 -1.18 0.90 17.23
N VAL A 257 -1.09 0.85 15.91
CA VAL A 257 0.16 0.56 15.19
C VAL A 257 0.55 1.82 14.40
N TYR A 258 1.58 2.49 14.88
CA TYR A 258 2.13 3.69 14.24
C TYR A 258 3.65 3.63 14.22
N HIS A 259 4.27 4.13 13.16
CA HIS A 259 5.73 3.97 13.01
C HIS A 259 6.56 4.70 14.07
N ARG A 260 6.00 5.68 14.79
CA ARG A 260 6.70 6.45 15.84
C ARG A 260 6.14 6.19 17.21
N LEU A 261 7.04 6.22 18.20
CA LEU A 261 6.67 6.17 19.61
C LEU A 261 5.89 7.43 20.03
N PRO A 262 5.00 7.32 21.06
CA PRO A 262 4.27 8.46 21.61
C PRO A 262 5.14 9.42 22.44
N TYR A 263 6.43 9.10 22.59
CA TYR A 263 7.44 9.92 23.29
C TYR A 263 8.73 9.96 22.46
N GLU A 264 9.63 10.93 22.78
CA GLU A 264 10.98 10.99 22.22
C GLU A 264 11.98 10.35 23.18
N GLU A 265 12.86 9.48 22.68
CA GLU A 265 13.94 8.85 23.45
C GLU A 265 15.27 9.54 23.16
N PHE A 266 15.96 9.93 24.23
CA PHE A 266 17.30 10.52 24.17
C PHE A 266 18.24 9.71 25.05
N ARG A 267 19.50 9.57 24.65
CA ARG A 267 20.56 9.00 25.48
C ARG A 267 21.38 10.13 26.09
N GLU A 268 21.29 10.27 27.41
CA GLU A 268 22.13 11.19 28.19
C GLU A 268 22.89 10.38 29.27
N ASN A 269 24.23 10.49 29.29
CA ASN A 269 25.08 9.82 30.27
C ASN A 269 24.87 8.29 30.38
N GLY A 270 24.56 7.62 29.26
CA GLY A 270 24.31 6.17 29.20
C GLY A 270 22.92 5.75 29.68
N GLN A 271 22.07 6.67 30.08
CA GLN A 271 20.67 6.41 30.44
C GLN A 271 19.72 6.86 29.32
N THR A 272 18.67 6.10 29.08
CA THR A 272 17.59 6.47 28.15
C THR A 272 16.61 7.37 28.90
N ILE A 273 16.48 8.61 28.42
CA ILE A 273 15.52 9.60 28.93
C ILE A 273 14.36 9.68 27.95
N ARG A 274 13.13 9.63 28.44
CA ARG A 274 11.90 9.75 27.66
C ARG A 274 11.25 11.09 27.95
N ARG A 275 10.90 11.84 26.91
CA ARG A 275 10.26 13.15 27.02
C ARG A 275 9.04 13.22 26.07
N LYS A 276 8.08 14.09 26.41
CA LYS A 276 6.96 14.38 25.48
C LYS A 276 7.51 14.91 24.15
N PRO A 277 6.90 14.56 23.00
CA PRO A 277 7.36 15.05 21.71
C PRO A 277 7.41 16.56 21.67
N THR A 278 8.55 17.11 21.22
CA THR A 278 8.73 18.56 21.09
C THR A 278 8.09 19.13 19.83
N SER A 279 7.83 18.29 18.82
CA SER A 279 7.20 18.74 17.58
C SER A 279 5.71 19.06 17.82
N PRO A 280 5.29 20.30 17.62
CA PRO A 280 3.89 20.70 17.82
C PRO A 280 2.96 20.10 16.78
N ASN A 281 3.50 19.73 15.62
CA ASN A 281 2.74 19.34 14.43
C ASN A 281 2.88 17.85 14.18
N GLY A 282 1.90 17.08 14.57
CA GLY A 282 1.87 15.64 14.26
C GLY A 282 0.63 14.98 14.79
N ILE A 283 0.34 13.82 14.22
CA ILE A 283 -0.79 13.00 14.60
C ILE A 283 -0.63 12.41 16.02
N ILE A 284 0.60 12.29 16.55
CA ILE A 284 0.85 11.67 17.86
C ILE A 284 0.06 12.34 18.99
N PRO A 285 0.11 13.67 19.20
CA PRO A 285 -0.71 14.29 20.22
C PRO A 285 -2.20 14.05 20.04
N THR A 286 -2.64 14.01 18.79
CA THR A 286 -4.02 13.71 18.40
C THR A 286 -4.42 12.29 18.79
N LEU A 287 -3.60 11.29 18.50
CA LEU A 287 -3.85 9.89 18.87
C LEU A 287 -3.70 9.66 20.39
N MET A 288 -2.79 10.36 21.04
CA MET A 288 -2.62 10.28 22.48
C MET A 288 -3.83 10.79 23.26
N SER A 289 -4.50 11.85 22.76
CA SER A 289 -5.70 12.37 23.42
C SER A 289 -6.84 11.34 23.49
N PHE A 290 -6.83 10.33 22.61
CA PHE A 290 -7.78 9.22 22.61
C PHE A 290 -7.67 8.32 23.86
N PHE A 291 -6.53 8.35 24.55
CA PHE A 291 -6.28 7.60 25.78
C PHE A 291 -6.32 8.47 27.06
N ALA A 292 -6.58 9.75 26.94
CA ALA A 292 -6.57 10.68 28.06
C ALA A 292 -7.62 10.38 29.15
N ASP A 293 -8.71 9.69 28.80
CA ASP A 293 -9.78 9.28 29.72
C ASP A 293 -9.50 7.91 30.38
N GLY A 294 -8.23 7.43 30.33
CA GLY A 294 -7.80 6.18 30.96
C GLY A 294 -8.15 4.91 30.18
N ARG A 295 -8.47 5.02 28.90
CA ARG A 295 -8.69 3.87 28.01
C ARG A 295 -7.43 3.00 27.99
N ALA A 296 -7.59 1.70 28.16
CA ALA A 296 -6.52 0.71 28.08
C ALA A 296 -6.18 0.39 26.62
N GLY A 297 -4.90 0.16 26.34
CA GLY A 297 -4.44 -0.28 25.02
C GLY A 297 -2.93 -0.37 24.89
N SER A 298 -2.50 -0.85 23.74
CA SER A 298 -1.09 -0.92 23.36
C SER A 298 -0.78 -0.01 22.18
N TRP A 299 0.42 0.59 22.19
CA TRP A 299 0.95 1.41 21.12
C TRP A 299 2.19 0.73 20.54
N VAL A 300 2.10 0.16 19.36
CA VAL A 300 3.20 -0.52 18.65
C VAL A 300 3.97 0.48 17.80
N ALA A 301 5.27 0.62 18.04
CA ALA A 301 6.15 1.52 17.29
C ALA A 301 7.61 1.06 17.33
N TRP A 302 8.44 1.52 16.38
CA TRP A 302 9.85 1.15 16.38
C TRP A 302 10.68 1.96 17.39
N SER A 303 11.76 1.34 17.86
CA SER A 303 12.83 1.99 18.62
C SER A 303 14.18 1.49 18.08
N VAL A 304 15.16 2.39 18.00
CA VAL A 304 16.50 2.00 17.55
C VAL A 304 17.18 1.14 18.62
N HIS A 305 17.67 -0.02 18.20
CA HIS A 305 18.43 -0.92 19.05
C HIS A 305 19.53 -1.59 18.24
N GLU A 306 20.77 -1.51 18.73
CA GLU A 306 21.92 -2.19 18.18
C GLU A 306 22.33 -3.38 19.09
N PRO A 307 22.92 -4.45 18.54
CA PRO A 307 23.39 -5.59 19.35
C PRO A 307 24.33 -5.19 20.49
N SER A 308 25.05 -4.08 20.35
CA SER A 308 25.93 -3.52 21.39
C SER A 308 25.18 -2.84 22.54
N ASP A 309 23.89 -2.57 22.42
CA ASP A 309 23.10 -1.79 23.37
C ASP A 309 22.61 -2.61 24.58
N GLY A 310 22.91 -3.91 24.61
CA GLY A 310 22.48 -4.82 25.68
C GLY A 310 21.08 -5.39 25.48
N LYS A 311 20.37 -5.70 26.58
CA LYS A 311 19.04 -6.29 26.50
C LYS A 311 18.01 -5.24 26.03
N PHE A 312 17.22 -5.58 25.01
CA PHE A 312 16.12 -4.75 24.52
C PHE A 312 14.92 -4.84 25.47
N GLU A 313 14.39 -3.69 25.84
CA GLU A 313 13.15 -3.56 26.61
C GLU A 313 11.97 -3.43 25.63
N THR A 314 11.21 -4.50 25.48
CA THR A 314 10.10 -4.56 24.51
C THR A 314 8.92 -3.68 24.91
N HIS A 315 8.60 -3.61 26.20
CA HIS A 315 7.46 -2.84 26.71
C HIS A 315 7.92 -1.69 27.59
N THR A 316 7.25 -0.57 27.47
CA THR A 316 7.47 0.62 28.30
C THR A 316 6.16 1.30 28.64
N GLU A 317 6.06 1.83 29.84
CA GLU A 317 4.92 2.64 30.24
C GLU A 317 4.99 4.03 29.59
N VAL A 318 3.83 4.60 29.29
CA VAL A 318 3.70 5.91 28.63
C VAL A 318 3.03 6.87 29.59
N ASP A 319 3.78 7.79 30.20
CA ASP A 319 3.27 8.84 31.09
C ASP A 319 2.11 8.36 31.99
N THR A 320 2.45 7.57 33.02
CA THR A 320 1.48 6.87 33.87
C THR A 320 0.51 7.78 34.62
N GLU A 321 0.85 9.07 34.77
CA GLU A 321 -0.08 10.05 35.38
C GLU A 321 -1.20 10.40 34.41
N GLN A 322 -0.90 10.57 33.12
CA GLN A 322 -1.84 11.00 32.11
C GLN A 322 -2.50 9.83 31.37
N TYR A 323 -1.77 8.72 31.17
CA TYR A 323 -2.21 7.53 30.42
C TYR A 323 -1.93 6.23 31.18
N PRO A 324 -2.59 5.98 32.32
CA PRO A 324 -2.22 4.92 33.26
C PRO A 324 -2.36 3.50 32.69
N ASN A 325 -3.13 3.32 31.61
CA ASN A 325 -3.44 2.03 31.02
C ASN A 325 -2.89 1.87 29.59
N LEU A 326 -1.98 2.76 29.17
CA LEU A 326 -1.35 2.69 27.84
C LEU A 326 0.09 2.15 27.95
N VAL A 327 0.36 1.08 27.21
CA VAL A 327 1.69 0.47 27.12
C VAL A 327 2.25 0.69 25.71
N ALA A 328 3.51 1.11 25.60
CA ALA A 328 4.22 1.11 24.33
C ALA A 328 4.94 -0.23 24.12
N SER A 329 4.56 -0.94 23.07
CA SER A 329 5.23 -2.14 22.57
C SER A 329 6.22 -1.75 21.49
N ARG A 330 7.50 -2.02 21.73
CA ARG A 330 8.61 -1.50 20.93
C ARG A 330 9.14 -2.56 19.99
N VAL A 331 9.21 -2.22 18.70
CA VAL A 331 9.84 -3.03 17.66
C VAL A 331 11.31 -2.62 17.54
N ALA A 332 12.23 -3.56 17.79
CA ALA A 332 13.66 -3.30 17.67
C ALA A 332 14.05 -3.17 16.19
N LEU A 333 14.59 -2.03 15.79
CA LEU A 333 15.18 -1.80 14.48
C LEU A 333 16.62 -1.33 14.63
N SER A 334 17.52 -1.83 13.77
CA SER A 334 18.87 -1.30 13.68
C SER A 334 18.86 0.12 13.07
N LYS A 335 19.94 0.86 13.23
CA LYS A 335 20.11 2.15 12.53
C LYS A 335 20.03 1.98 11.02
N SER A 336 20.55 0.87 10.49
CA SER A 336 20.47 0.52 9.08
C SER A 336 19.03 0.31 8.63
N ASP A 337 18.23 -0.45 9.40
CA ASP A 337 16.81 -0.66 9.09
C ASP A 337 16.06 0.67 9.04
N VAL A 338 16.26 1.53 10.04
CA VAL A 338 15.60 2.86 10.08
C VAL A 338 16.06 3.77 8.92
N ASP A 339 17.34 3.72 8.57
CA ASP A 339 17.87 4.52 7.46
C ASP A 339 17.24 4.09 6.13
N VAL A 340 17.15 2.78 5.87
CA VAL A 340 16.53 2.27 4.64
C VAL A 340 15.02 2.42 4.68
N PHE A 341 14.35 1.88 5.69
CA PHE A 341 12.89 1.86 5.79
C PHE A 341 12.27 3.26 5.80
N TYR A 342 12.75 4.11 6.70
CA TYR A 342 12.09 5.40 6.97
C TYR A 342 12.71 6.55 6.18
N LYS A 343 14.05 6.72 6.23
CA LYS A 343 14.69 7.90 5.63
C LYS A 343 14.82 7.78 4.12
N LYS A 344 15.23 6.59 3.59
CA LYS A 344 15.38 6.39 2.14
C LYS A 344 14.06 5.96 1.52
N PHE A 345 13.64 4.72 1.72
CA PHE A 345 12.56 4.13 0.96
C PHE A 345 11.23 4.88 1.10
N SER A 346 10.77 5.16 2.33
CA SER A 346 9.53 5.92 2.53
C SER A 346 9.58 7.33 1.95
N LYS A 347 10.75 7.97 1.92
CA LYS A 347 10.92 9.36 1.45
C LYS A 347 11.30 9.46 -0.03
N GLU A 348 11.96 8.46 -0.59
CA GLU A 348 12.42 8.49 -1.98
C GLU A 348 11.47 7.76 -2.94
N ALA A 349 10.74 6.73 -2.47
CA ALA A 349 9.78 6.00 -3.30
C ALA A 349 8.34 6.51 -3.10
N PHE A 350 7.82 6.44 -1.86
CA PHE A 350 6.39 6.66 -1.61
C PHE A 350 6.04 8.13 -1.46
N TRP A 351 6.80 8.92 -0.69
CA TRP A 351 6.48 10.32 -0.44
C TRP A 351 6.31 11.15 -1.72
N PRO A 352 7.22 11.07 -2.72
CA PRO A 352 7.03 11.78 -3.98
C PRO A 352 5.79 11.30 -4.73
N THR A 353 5.61 9.97 -4.83
CA THR A 353 4.48 9.38 -5.55
C THR A 353 3.15 9.79 -4.91
N LEU A 354 3.02 9.69 -3.58
CA LEU A 354 1.80 10.07 -2.87
C LEU A 354 1.45 11.56 -3.04
N HIS A 355 2.44 12.42 -3.20
CA HIS A 355 2.23 13.85 -3.42
C HIS A 355 2.23 14.27 -4.89
N THR A 356 2.12 13.32 -5.82
CA THR A 356 2.04 13.53 -7.28
C THR A 356 3.33 14.06 -7.94
N PHE A 357 4.48 13.87 -7.30
CA PHE A 357 5.82 14.16 -7.83
C PHE A 357 6.54 12.87 -8.23
N TRP A 358 5.82 11.94 -8.85
CA TRP A 358 6.28 10.59 -9.16
C TRP A 358 7.58 10.56 -9.98
N GLU A 359 7.86 11.57 -10.78
CA GLU A 359 9.10 11.71 -11.54
C GLU A 359 10.35 11.86 -10.65
N ARG A 360 10.16 12.16 -9.35
CA ARG A 360 11.21 12.21 -8.33
C ARG A 360 11.36 10.91 -7.56
N ALA A 361 10.46 9.94 -7.80
CA ALA A 361 10.47 8.69 -7.07
C ALA A 361 11.62 7.78 -7.54
N THR A 362 12.22 7.08 -6.59
CA THR A 362 13.25 6.07 -6.85
C THR A 362 12.80 4.75 -6.22
N PHE A 363 12.63 3.74 -7.05
CA PHE A 363 12.21 2.41 -6.63
C PHE A 363 13.39 1.44 -6.63
N ARG A 364 13.64 0.79 -5.48
CA ARG A 364 14.75 -0.14 -5.28
C ARG A 364 14.25 -1.40 -4.61
N GLU A 365 14.52 -2.56 -5.21
CA GLU A 365 14.06 -3.85 -4.71
C GLU A 365 14.67 -4.18 -3.34
N ASP A 366 15.97 -3.94 -3.13
CA ASP A 366 16.63 -4.16 -1.85
C ASP A 366 16.03 -3.33 -0.70
N HIS A 367 15.54 -2.12 -0.99
CA HIS A 367 14.83 -1.30 -0.02
C HIS A 367 13.40 -1.81 0.25
N TRP A 368 12.73 -2.35 -0.78
CA TRP A 368 11.43 -2.98 -0.65
C TRP A 368 11.50 -4.19 0.30
N GLN A 369 12.52 -5.04 0.18
CA GLN A 369 12.69 -6.18 1.06
C GLN A 369 12.86 -5.76 2.53
N VAL A 370 13.61 -4.71 2.83
CA VAL A 370 13.71 -4.15 4.19
C VAL A 370 12.35 -3.61 4.65
N PHE A 371 11.59 -2.96 3.75
CA PHE A 371 10.25 -2.47 4.07
C PHE A 371 9.29 -3.60 4.45
N LEU A 372 9.33 -4.72 3.74
CA LEU A 372 8.56 -5.92 4.06
C LEU A 372 8.94 -6.51 5.41
N ASP A 373 10.24 -6.71 5.67
CA ASP A 373 10.73 -7.25 6.93
C ASP A 373 10.31 -6.38 8.13
N VAL A 374 10.46 -5.07 8.02
CA VAL A 374 10.03 -4.15 9.08
C VAL A 374 8.51 -4.23 9.30
N ASN A 375 7.70 -4.24 8.24
CA ASN A 375 6.24 -4.36 8.36
C ASN A 375 5.83 -5.71 8.99
N ARG A 376 6.53 -6.79 8.69
CA ARG A 376 6.31 -8.10 9.33
C ARG A 376 6.56 -8.04 10.84
N ARG A 377 7.68 -7.47 11.28
CA ARG A 377 7.99 -7.27 12.70
C ARG A 377 6.92 -6.43 13.42
N PHE A 378 6.36 -5.41 12.75
CA PHE A 378 5.23 -4.64 13.29
C PHE A 378 3.96 -5.49 13.43
N ALA A 379 3.65 -6.31 12.43
CA ALA A 379 2.51 -7.21 12.49
C ALA A 379 2.64 -8.25 13.62
N GLU A 380 3.82 -8.84 13.79
CA GLU A 380 4.13 -9.78 14.88
C GLU A 380 3.96 -9.13 16.26
N ALA A 381 4.50 -7.92 16.43
CA ALA A 381 4.34 -7.18 17.68
C ALA A 381 2.86 -6.85 17.97
N ALA A 382 2.12 -6.37 16.96
CA ALA A 382 0.70 -6.07 17.11
C ALA A 382 -0.14 -7.33 17.41
N ALA A 383 0.18 -8.45 16.76
CA ALA A 383 -0.47 -9.74 17.00
C ALA A 383 -0.28 -10.24 18.44
N ALA A 384 0.92 -10.02 19.01
CA ALA A 384 1.25 -10.42 20.39
C ALA A 384 0.54 -9.55 21.43
N GLU A 385 0.26 -8.27 21.14
CA GLU A 385 -0.45 -7.36 22.04
C GLU A 385 -1.97 -7.58 22.04
N ALA A 386 -2.54 -7.96 20.92
CA ALA A 386 -3.97 -8.01 20.70
C ALA A 386 -4.67 -9.14 21.46
N ALA A 387 -5.71 -8.82 22.24
CA ALA A 387 -6.64 -9.80 22.78
C ALA A 387 -7.42 -10.52 21.68
N GLU A 388 -8.12 -11.60 22.03
CA GLU A 388 -9.01 -12.28 21.08
C GLU A 388 -10.11 -11.33 20.56
N GLY A 389 -10.26 -11.24 19.23
CA GLY A 389 -11.21 -10.33 18.60
C GLY A 389 -10.92 -8.84 18.79
N ALA A 390 -9.72 -8.45 19.18
CA ALA A 390 -9.30 -7.07 19.38
C ALA A 390 -9.40 -6.23 18.10
N THR A 391 -9.45 -4.90 18.26
CA THR A 391 -9.26 -3.96 17.15
C THR A 391 -7.79 -3.57 17.05
N ILE A 392 -7.20 -3.73 15.87
CA ILE A 392 -5.86 -3.26 15.55
C ILE A 392 -5.99 -2.10 14.57
N TRP A 393 -5.60 -0.90 15.03
CA TRP A 393 -5.72 0.34 14.27
C TRP A 393 -4.36 0.79 13.74
N ILE A 394 -4.15 0.58 12.45
CA ILE A 394 -2.89 0.82 11.74
C ILE A 394 -2.91 2.19 11.08
N HIS A 395 -1.79 2.92 11.16
CA HIS A 395 -1.70 4.28 10.69
C HIS A 395 -0.61 4.51 9.65
N ASP A 396 -1.05 5.04 8.49
CA ASP A 396 -0.25 5.64 7.43
C ASP A 396 0.60 4.66 6.59
N TYR A 397 1.07 5.18 5.45
CA TYR A 397 1.70 4.45 4.35
C TYR A 397 2.97 3.68 4.72
N ASN A 398 3.66 4.06 5.79
CA ASN A 398 4.82 3.32 6.27
C ASN A 398 4.49 1.87 6.67
N LEU A 399 3.22 1.59 6.94
CA LEU A 399 2.73 0.32 7.46
C LEU A 399 1.74 -0.37 6.50
N TRP A 400 1.83 -0.08 5.22
CA TRP A 400 0.91 -0.63 4.20
C TRP A 400 0.89 -2.15 4.13
N MET A 401 2.00 -2.83 4.51
CA MET A 401 2.08 -4.29 4.43
C MET A 401 1.70 -4.99 5.75
N VAL A 402 1.52 -4.24 6.84
CA VAL A 402 1.09 -4.80 8.14
C VAL A 402 -0.25 -5.55 8.05
N PRO A 403 -1.29 -5.04 7.36
CA PRO A 403 -2.57 -5.75 7.27
C PRO A 403 -2.47 -7.16 6.72
N ALA A 404 -1.65 -7.39 5.68
CA ALA A 404 -1.47 -8.71 5.08
C ALA A 404 -0.86 -9.68 6.10
N PHE A 405 0.29 -9.33 6.68
CA PHE A 405 0.96 -10.17 7.67
C PHE A 405 0.10 -10.41 8.91
N LEU A 406 -0.63 -9.36 9.33
CA LEU A 406 -1.46 -9.45 10.53
C LEU A 406 -2.66 -10.38 10.31
N ARG A 407 -3.29 -10.36 9.13
CA ARG A 407 -4.41 -11.26 8.81
C ARG A 407 -4.00 -12.73 8.81
N GLU A 408 -2.77 -13.02 8.40
CA GLU A 408 -2.20 -14.38 8.50
C GLU A 408 -1.99 -14.82 9.96
N LEU A 409 -1.47 -13.92 10.80
CA LEU A 409 -1.16 -14.23 12.21
C LEU A 409 -2.41 -14.25 13.09
N ARG A 410 -3.38 -13.38 12.83
CA ARG A 410 -4.57 -13.15 13.65
C ARG A 410 -5.82 -12.96 12.77
N PRO A 411 -6.38 -14.06 12.29
CA PRO A 411 -7.62 -14.02 11.51
C PRO A 411 -8.84 -13.51 12.29
N ASP A 412 -8.79 -13.58 13.61
CA ASP A 412 -9.87 -13.23 14.55
C ASP A 412 -10.03 -11.71 14.78
N VAL A 413 -8.97 -10.91 14.58
CA VAL A 413 -8.96 -9.49 14.91
C VAL A 413 -9.65 -8.64 13.83
N VAL A 414 -10.14 -7.47 14.25
CA VAL A 414 -10.62 -6.43 13.35
C VAL A 414 -9.44 -5.55 12.95
N ILE A 415 -9.16 -5.46 11.67
CA ILE A 415 -8.06 -4.64 11.14
C ILE A 415 -8.66 -3.34 10.58
N ALA A 416 -8.35 -2.24 11.24
CA ALA A 416 -8.69 -0.90 10.81
C ALA A 416 -7.42 -0.17 10.32
N PHE A 417 -7.50 0.50 9.18
CA PHE A 417 -6.39 1.27 8.62
C PHE A 417 -6.80 2.74 8.45
N PHE A 418 -5.92 3.68 8.82
CA PHE A 418 -6.12 5.10 8.55
C PHE A 418 -4.97 5.69 7.75
N HIS A 419 -5.29 6.23 6.57
CA HIS A 419 -4.33 6.83 5.67
C HIS A 419 -4.22 8.34 5.91
N HIS A 420 -3.12 8.80 6.53
CA HIS A 420 -2.93 10.22 6.88
C HIS A 420 -2.34 11.05 5.74
N THR A 421 -1.59 10.42 4.87
CA THR A 421 -0.98 11.07 3.71
C THR A 421 -1.98 11.15 2.57
N TYR A 422 -1.79 12.03 1.60
CA TYR A 422 -2.63 12.08 0.42
C TYR A 422 -2.58 10.73 -0.33
N PHE A 423 -3.74 10.20 -0.73
CA PHE A 423 -3.83 9.03 -1.58
C PHE A 423 -4.10 9.48 -3.03
N PRO A 424 -3.15 9.28 -3.97
CA PRO A 424 -3.24 9.82 -5.32
C PRO A 424 -4.18 9.01 -6.22
N SER A 425 -4.48 9.57 -7.40
CA SER A 425 -5.25 8.90 -8.45
C SER A 425 -4.52 7.70 -9.04
N ALA A 426 -5.26 6.83 -9.73
CA ALA A 426 -4.75 5.56 -10.24
C ALA A 426 -3.58 5.72 -11.24
N ASP A 427 -3.60 6.75 -12.08
CA ASP A 427 -2.53 7.05 -13.03
C ASP A 427 -1.20 7.39 -12.35
N VAL A 428 -1.24 7.97 -11.14
CA VAL A 428 -0.07 8.28 -10.33
C VAL A 428 0.34 7.09 -9.45
N PHE A 429 -0.61 6.47 -8.72
CA PHE A 429 -0.30 5.36 -7.82
C PHE A 429 0.30 4.16 -8.56
N ASN A 430 -0.20 3.88 -9.76
CA ASN A 430 0.20 2.72 -10.56
C ASN A 430 1.65 2.76 -11.09
N VAL A 431 2.40 3.84 -10.87
CA VAL A 431 3.85 3.87 -11.13
C VAL A 431 4.64 3.08 -10.08
N ILE A 432 4.04 2.75 -8.91
CA ILE A 432 4.67 1.95 -7.86
C ILE A 432 4.79 0.51 -8.37
N PRO A 433 6.00 -0.09 -8.43
CA PRO A 433 6.17 -1.48 -8.89
C PRO A 433 5.36 -2.48 -8.07
N TRP A 434 5.33 -2.32 -6.76
CA TRP A 434 4.67 -3.21 -5.79
C TRP A 434 3.21 -2.81 -5.48
N ARG A 435 2.54 -2.11 -6.41
CA ARG A 435 1.17 -1.65 -6.22
C ARG A 435 0.17 -2.77 -5.91
N ARG A 436 0.40 -3.97 -6.51
CA ARG A 436 -0.47 -5.14 -6.28
C ARG A 436 -0.35 -5.64 -4.85
N ASP A 437 0.87 -5.76 -4.35
CA ASP A 437 1.14 -6.21 -2.97
C ASP A 437 0.56 -5.23 -1.96
N ILE A 438 0.80 -3.93 -2.17
CA ILE A 438 0.29 -2.87 -1.29
C ILE A 438 -1.24 -2.85 -1.26
N ILE A 439 -1.88 -2.85 -2.42
CA ILE A 439 -3.35 -2.85 -2.49
C ILE A 439 -3.92 -4.16 -1.94
N GLY A 440 -3.34 -5.30 -2.30
CA GLY A 440 -3.73 -6.60 -1.76
C GLY A 440 -3.64 -6.64 -0.23
N SER A 441 -2.60 -6.04 0.37
CA SER A 441 -2.48 -5.89 1.82
C SER A 441 -3.59 -5.01 2.40
N LEU A 442 -3.84 -3.84 1.82
CA LEU A 442 -4.91 -2.95 2.29
C LEU A 442 -6.29 -3.59 2.18
N LEU A 443 -6.52 -4.44 1.19
CA LEU A 443 -7.77 -5.20 1.04
C LEU A 443 -7.95 -6.30 2.12
N GLN A 444 -6.95 -6.55 2.99
CA GLN A 444 -7.11 -7.39 4.19
C GLN A 444 -7.73 -6.63 5.37
N CYS A 445 -7.89 -5.32 5.28
CA CYS A 445 -8.57 -4.53 6.30
C CYS A 445 -10.08 -4.81 6.31
N ASP A 446 -10.70 -4.61 7.46
CA ASP A 446 -12.15 -4.60 7.61
C ASP A 446 -12.71 -3.18 7.42
N TYR A 447 -11.89 -2.18 7.79
CA TYR A 447 -12.19 -0.78 7.62
C TYR A 447 -10.97 0.02 7.15
N ILE A 448 -11.16 0.92 6.16
CA ILE A 448 -10.12 1.84 5.71
C ILE A 448 -10.65 3.27 5.76
N GLY A 449 -10.01 4.12 6.56
CA GLY A 449 -10.32 5.54 6.69
C GLY A 449 -9.33 6.43 5.96
N PHE A 450 -9.86 7.48 5.38
CA PHE A 450 -9.12 8.57 4.72
C PHE A 450 -9.55 9.92 5.31
N HIS A 451 -8.84 11.00 4.99
CA HIS A 451 -9.27 12.31 5.43
C HIS A 451 -10.49 12.85 4.68
N ILE A 452 -10.55 12.63 3.38
CA ILE A 452 -11.57 13.21 2.51
C ILE A 452 -12.11 12.20 1.49
N PRO A 453 -13.35 12.40 1.01
CA PRO A 453 -13.98 11.50 0.02
C PRO A 453 -13.11 11.23 -1.22
N ARG A 454 -12.43 12.24 -1.75
CA ARG A 454 -11.59 12.11 -2.94
C ARG A 454 -10.47 11.09 -2.76
N GLN A 455 -9.84 11.01 -1.58
CA GLN A 455 -8.79 10.04 -1.31
C GLN A 455 -9.33 8.61 -1.24
N SER A 456 -10.54 8.44 -0.69
CA SER A 456 -11.23 7.15 -0.66
C SER A 456 -11.57 6.66 -2.08
N GLU A 457 -12.13 7.52 -2.94
CA GLU A 457 -12.43 7.15 -4.33
C GLU A 457 -11.17 6.88 -5.14
N ASN A 458 -10.09 7.62 -4.92
CA ASN A 458 -8.80 7.31 -5.54
C ASN A 458 -8.32 5.90 -5.17
N PHE A 459 -8.48 5.49 -3.90
CA PHE A 459 -8.16 4.13 -3.48
C PHE A 459 -9.03 3.09 -4.20
N VAL A 460 -10.33 3.33 -4.31
CA VAL A 460 -11.26 2.42 -5.03
C VAL A 460 -10.85 2.28 -6.50
N ASP A 461 -10.47 3.38 -7.15
CA ASP A 461 -10.04 3.35 -8.56
C ASP A 461 -8.71 2.58 -8.73
N VAL A 462 -7.76 2.77 -7.82
CA VAL A 462 -6.51 1.99 -7.81
C VAL A 462 -6.80 0.51 -7.59
N ALA A 463 -7.67 0.19 -6.62
CA ALA A 463 -8.02 -1.20 -6.30
C ALA A 463 -8.70 -1.91 -7.48
N ARG A 464 -9.57 -1.21 -8.25
CA ARG A 464 -10.15 -1.73 -9.51
C ARG A 464 -9.10 -2.08 -10.56
N GLY A 465 -8.00 -1.36 -10.60
CA GLY A 465 -6.89 -1.65 -11.51
C GLY A 465 -6.04 -2.85 -11.08
N VAL A 466 -6.24 -3.36 -9.86
CA VAL A 466 -5.50 -4.50 -9.30
C VAL A 466 -6.33 -5.77 -9.29
N THR A 467 -7.61 -5.67 -8.90
CA THR A 467 -8.51 -6.82 -8.77
C THR A 467 -9.96 -6.45 -9.14
N PRO A 468 -10.76 -7.38 -9.65
CA PRO A 468 -12.19 -7.18 -9.79
C PRO A 468 -12.81 -6.83 -8.43
N LEU A 469 -13.57 -5.75 -8.37
CA LEU A 469 -14.31 -5.35 -7.18
C LEU A 469 -15.69 -4.77 -7.54
N GLU A 470 -16.62 -4.93 -6.63
CA GLU A 470 -17.97 -4.37 -6.68
C GLU A 470 -18.10 -3.26 -5.63
N VAL A 471 -18.66 -2.11 -6.01
CA VAL A 471 -19.08 -1.09 -5.04
C VAL A 471 -20.52 -1.42 -4.62
N THR A 472 -20.71 -1.79 -3.36
CA THR A 472 -22.00 -2.25 -2.85
C THR A 472 -22.77 -1.13 -2.15
N GLU A 473 -22.09 -0.07 -1.68
CA GLU A 473 -22.72 1.07 -1.02
C GLU A 473 -22.00 2.38 -1.35
N LYS A 474 -22.78 3.46 -1.49
CA LYS A 474 -22.30 4.83 -1.67
C LYS A 474 -23.10 5.80 -0.82
N VAL A 475 -22.46 6.93 -0.48
CA VAL A 475 -23.12 8.05 0.22
C VAL A 475 -22.82 9.37 -0.47
N ASN A 476 -23.76 10.32 -0.32
CA ASN A 476 -23.55 11.69 -0.77
C ASN A 476 -22.59 12.41 0.21
N CYS A 477 -21.63 13.14 -0.34
CA CYS A 477 -20.61 13.85 0.45
C CYS A 477 -21.13 15.15 1.08
N ALA A 478 -22.11 15.81 0.46
CA ALA A 478 -22.74 17.01 1.02
C ALA A 478 -23.67 16.64 2.19
N PRO A 479 -23.85 17.51 3.21
CA PRO A 479 -23.27 18.85 3.33
C PRO A 479 -21.91 18.91 4.03
N ARG A 480 -21.36 17.77 4.49
CA ARG A 480 -20.10 17.74 5.26
C ARG A 480 -18.91 18.23 4.43
N PHE A 481 -18.84 17.79 3.18
CA PHE A 481 -17.77 18.14 2.26
C PHE A 481 -18.24 18.98 1.09
N PHE A 482 -17.34 19.77 0.53
CA PHE A 482 -17.61 20.48 -0.71
C PHE A 482 -17.72 19.50 -1.90
N THR A 483 -18.72 19.74 -2.73
CA THR A 483 -18.86 19.04 -4.02
C THR A 483 -18.29 19.87 -5.16
N TYR A 484 -18.41 21.20 -5.10
CA TYR A 484 -17.98 22.16 -6.10
C TYR A 484 -17.14 23.28 -5.49
N GLY A 485 -16.35 23.97 -6.34
CA GLY A 485 -15.56 25.12 -5.92
C GLY A 485 -14.29 24.79 -5.16
N CYS A 486 -13.86 23.52 -5.16
CA CYS A 486 -12.64 23.02 -4.55
C CYS A 486 -12.09 21.91 -5.42
N ALA A 487 -10.77 21.91 -5.69
CA ALA A 487 -10.11 20.91 -6.55
C ALA A 487 -10.25 19.47 -6.03
N VAL A 488 -10.43 19.29 -4.73
CA VAL A 488 -10.60 17.98 -4.09
C VAL A 488 -12.04 17.65 -3.74
N GLY A 489 -13.01 18.43 -4.22
CA GLY A 489 -14.45 18.21 -4.02
C GLY A 489 -14.95 16.94 -4.71
N LEU A 490 -16.04 16.36 -4.18
CA LEU A 490 -16.68 15.15 -4.70
C LEU A 490 -18.16 15.08 -4.29
N ASP A 491 -19.03 14.60 -5.20
CA ASP A 491 -20.46 14.47 -4.93
C ASP A 491 -20.80 13.22 -4.10
N GLU A 492 -20.29 12.07 -4.53
CA GLU A 492 -20.57 10.76 -3.91
C GLU A 492 -19.28 10.03 -3.60
N MET A 493 -19.30 9.24 -2.53
CA MET A 493 -18.20 8.40 -2.09
C MET A 493 -18.66 6.96 -1.88
N SER A 494 -17.87 6.00 -2.29
CA SER A 494 -18.05 4.58 -1.96
C SER A 494 -17.77 4.35 -0.48
N THR A 495 -18.70 3.68 0.22
CA THR A 495 -18.59 3.34 1.66
C THR A 495 -18.42 1.86 1.92
N GLU A 496 -18.73 1.01 0.94
CA GLU A 496 -18.44 -0.42 1.00
C GLU A 496 -18.06 -0.94 -0.39
N ILE A 497 -17.00 -1.73 -0.41
CA ILE A 497 -16.57 -2.49 -1.59
C ILE A 497 -16.55 -3.98 -1.27
N LYS A 498 -16.83 -4.81 -2.28
CA LYS A 498 -16.75 -6.25 -2.19
C LYS A 498 -15.69 -6.75 -3.16
N VAL A 499 -14.74 -7.54 -2.64
CA VAL A 499 -13.70 -8.23 -3.39
C VAL A 499 -13.83 -9.72 -3.10
N ASN A 500 -14.17 -10.51 -4.12
CA ASN A 500 -14.62 -11.88 -3.92
C ASN A 500 -15.79 -11.93 -2.91
N ASP A 501 -15.65 -12.68 -1.82
CA ASP A 501 -16.67 -12.73 -0.75
C ASP A 501 -16.41 -11.79 0.42
N ARG A 502 -15.29 -11.04 0.39
CA ARG A 502 -14.93 -10.12 1.45
C ARG A 502 -15.52 -8.72 1.23
N ARG A 503 -16.18 -8.19 2.26
CA ARG A 503 -16.64 -6.81 2.32
C ARG A 503 -15.64 -5.95 3.08
N ILE A 504 -15.32 -4.79 2.54
CA ILE A 504 -14.40 -3.82 3.12
C ILE A 504 -15.14 -2.50 3.20
N ARG A 505 -15.23 -1.92 4.38
CA ARG A 505 -15.85 -0.62 4.57
C ARG A 505 -14.85 0.51 4.43
N LEU A 506 -15.30 1.62 3.89
CA LEU A 506 -14.51 2.80 3.62
C LEU A 506 -15.15 4.03 4.27
N GLY A 507 -14.30 4.97 4.72
CA GLY A 507 -14.81 6.22 5.31
C GLY A 507 -13.91 7.41 5.06
N ALA A 508 -14.51 8.61 5.14
CA ALA A 508 -13.82 9.88 5.11
C ALA A 508 -13.98 10.59 6.45
N HIS A 509 -12.89 10.67 7.21
CA HIS A 509 -12.83 11.21 8.56
C HIS A 509 -11.69 12.23 8.66
N PRO A 510 -11.92 13.51 8.38
CA PRO A 510 -10.89 14.53 8.55
C PRO A 510 -10.46 14.59 10.01
N VAL A 511 -9.20 14.34 10.30
CA VAL A 511 -8.68 14.36 11.69
C VAL A 511 -9.06 15.69 12.36
N GLY A 512 -9.68 15.59 13.51
CA GLY A 512 -10.05 16.71 14.35
C GLY A 512 -8.87 17.31 15.11
N LEU A 513 -9.09 18.44 15.77
CA LEU A 513 -8.12 19.11 16.59
C LEU A 513 -8.44 18.96 18.08
N ASP A 514 -7.43 18.78 18.94
CA ASP A 514 -7.60 18.89 20.37
C ASP A 514 -7.76 20.38 20.76
N LEU A 515 -9.02 20.79 20.85
CA LEU A 515 -9.37 22.16 21.19
C LEU A 515 -8.98 22.54 22.62
N LYS A 516 -8.99 21.59 23.57
CA LYS A 516 -8.56 21.83 24.96
C LYS A 516 -7.07 22.22 25.02
N ARG A 517 -6.24 21.61 24.15
CA ARG A 517 -4.83 21.95 24.05
C ARG A 517 -4.61 23.40 23.61
N VAL A 518 -5.37 23.88 22.62
CA VAL A 518 -5.31 25.28 22.16
C VAL A 518 -5.79 26.22 23.26
N GLU A 519 -6.92 25.91 23.89
CA GLU A 519 -7.50 26.69 24.98
C GLU A 519 -6.52 26.82 26.18
N ASN A 520 -5.90 25.72 26.58
CA ASN A 520 -4.92 25.71 27.65
C ASN A 520 -3.68 26.54 27.30
N ALA A 521 -3.15 26.42 26.06
CA ALA A 521 -2.03 27.22 25.60
C ALA A 521 -2.36 28.71 25.63
N LEU A 522 -3.55 29.12 25.20
CA LEU A 522 -3.99 30.53 25.26
C LEU A 522 -4.06 31.10 26.70
N LYS A 523 -4.26 30.24 27.72
CA LYS A 523 -4.29 30.66 29.14
C LYS A 523 -2.89 30.77 29.76
N GLU A 524 -1.85 30.26 29.11
CA GLU A 524 -0.50 30.32 29.63
C GLU A 524 0.04 31.74 29.70
N VAL A 525 0.61 32.13 30.82
CA VAL A 525 1.17 33.49 31.06
C VAL A 525 2.21 33.84 29.98
N LYS A 526 3.09 32.90 29.63
CA LYS A 526 4.12 33.09 28.60
C LYS A 526 3.54 33.37 27.21
N VAL A 527 2.38 32.79 26.87
CA VAL A 527 1.70 33.04 25.59
C VAL A 527 1.12 34.44 25.57
N GLN A 528 0.46 34.84 26.67
CA GLN A 528 -0.10 36.20 26.80
C GLN A 528 1.01 37.27 26.76
N GLN A 529 2.14 37.04 27.41
CA GLN A 529 3.32 37.93 27.34
C GLN A 529 3.84 37.99 25.90
N ARG A 530 4.00 36.87 25.21
CA ARG A 530 4.49 36.87 23.83
C ARG A 530 3.52 37.57 22.87
N MET A 531 2.23 37.45 23.06
CA MET A 531 1.21 38.19 22.27
C MET A 531 1.38 39.71 22.48
N GLU A 532 1.64 40.15 23.71
CA GLU A 532 1.86 41.60 23.99
C GLU A 532 3.16 42.10 23.37
N GLU A 533 4.24 41.31 23.46
CA GLU A 533 5.52 41.62 22.80
C GLU A 533 5.34 41.75 21.28
N LEU A 534 4.67 40.77 20.64
CA LEU A 534 4.38 40.77 19.20
C LEU A 534 3.56 42.00 18.80
N ARG A 535 2.56 42.38 19.60
CA ARG A 535 1.76 43.59 19.36
C ARG A 535 2.61 44.84 19.36
N HIS A 536 3.59 44.90 20.25
CA HIS A 536 4.53 46.02 20.30
C HIS A 536 5.57 45.95 19.16
N GLU A 537 6.10 44.77 18.84
CA GLU A 537 7.09 44.57 17.75
C GLU A 537 6.51 44.92 16.38
N LEU A 538 5.25 44.53 16.13
CA LEU A 538 4.58 44.78 14.85
C LEU A 538 4.25 46.26 14.62
N GLN A 539 4.07 47.06 15.69
CA GLN A 539 3.81 48.52 15.63
C GLN A 539 2.77 48.92 14.56
N GLY A 540 1.71 48.13 14.36
CA GLY A 540 0.67 48.36 13.37
C GLY A 540 0.95 47.78 11.98
N THR A 541 2.08 47.13 11.79
CA THR A 541 2.36 46.33 10.59
C THR A 541 1.50 45.04 10.60
N ARG A 542 0.87 44.70 9.50
CA ARG A 542 0.13 43.45 9.36
C ARG A 542 1.04 42.28 9.21
N MET A 543 0.71 41.19 9.88
CA MET A 543 1.48 39.96 9.82
C MET A 543 0.81 38.92 8.92
N ILE A 544 1.52 38.51 7.86
CA ILE A 544 1.25 37.29 7.13
C ILE A 544 2.08 36.21 7.81
N LEU A 545 1.48 35.09 8.14
CA LEU A 545 2.16 33.96 8.76
C LEU A 545 2.10 32.73 7.85
N SER A 546 3.24 32.10 7.63
CA SER A 546 3.37 30.80 6.97
C SER A 546 4.15 29.85 7.89
N VAL A 547 3.58 28.69 8.18
CA VAL A 547 4.18 27.69 9.08
C VAL A 547 4.16 26.32 8.39
N GLY A 548 5.32 25.67 8.29
CA GLY A 548 5.40 24.33 7.70
C GLY A 548 6.77 23.69 7.89
N ARG A 549 6.86 22.41 7.51
CA ARG A 549 8.16 21.73 7.42
C ARG A 549 8.88 22.16 6.15
N LEU A 550 10.21 22.09 6.17
CA LEU A 550 11.00 22.16 4.95
C LEU A 550 10.70 20.95 4.07
N ASP A 551 9.78 21.14 3.13
CA ASP A 551 9.33 20.08 2.23
C ASP A 551 8.88 20.70 0.91
N TYR A 552 9.31 20.14 -0.22
CA TYR A 552 8.97 20.65 -1.55
C TYR A 552 7.46 20.58 -1.84
N THR A 553 6.71 19.73 -1.11
CA THR A 553 5.25 19.65 -1.23
C THR A 553 4.52 20.86 -0.62
N LYS A 554 5.21 21.65 0.19
CA LYS A 554 4.59 22.75 0.96
C LYS A 554 4.48 24.06 0.20
N GLY A 555 5.01 24.15 -1.02
CA GLY A 555 4.86 25.34 -1.86
C GLY A 555 5.59 26.59 -1.36
N ILE A 556 6.70 26.41 -0.62
CA ILE A 556 7.44 27.50 0.01
C ILE A 556 8.05 28.44 -1.04
N ILE A 557 8.65 27.89 -2.08
CA ILE A 557 9.23 28.69 -3.18
C ILE A 557 8.13 29.48 -3.89
N GLU A 558 7.01 28.83 -4.15
CA GLU A 558 5.84 29.42 -4.76
C GLU A 558 5.31 30.61 -3.96
N GLN A 559 5.25 30.49 -2.64
CA GLN A 559 4.85 31.56 -1.74
C GLN A 559 5.85 32.73 -1.77
N LEU A 560 7.16 32.44 -1.74
CA LEU A 560 8.21 33.46 -1.77
C LEU A 560 8.21 34.26 -3.09
N GLU A 561 8.07 33.57 -4.23
CA GLU A 561 7.94 34.21 -5.54
C GLU A 561 6.67 35.07 -5.63
N ALA A 562 5.54 34.56 -5.13
CA ALA A 562 4.30 35.32 -5.10
C ALA A 562 4.39 36.52 -4.14
N TYR A 563 5.08 36.39 -2.99
CA TYR A 563 5.29 37.50 -2.04
C TYR A 563 6.17 38.57 -2.64
N GLU A 564 7.26 38.21 -3.30
CA GLU A 564 8.12 39.15 -4.01
C GLU A 564 7.32 39.96 -5.03
N ARG A 565 6.52 39.28 -5.82
CA ARG A 565 5.64 39.90 -6.82
C ARG A 565 4.54 40.75 -6.18
N LEU A 566 3.97 40.33 -5.04
CA LEU A 566 2.99 41.12 -4.30
C LEU A 566 3.58 42.50 -3.89
N LEU A 567 4.82 42.54 -3.42
CA LEU A 567 5.49 43.80 -3.06
C LEU A 567 5.82 44.66 -4.27
N ASP A 568 6.11 44.06 -5.43
CA ASP A 568 6.32 44.81 -6.68
C ASP A 568 5.00 45.39 -7.21
N GLU A 569 3.92 44.63 -7.26
CA GLU A 569 2.63 45.06 -7.82
C GLU A 569 1.87 46.05 -6.90
N TYR A 570 2.10 45.96 -5.56
CA TYR A 570 1.39 46.74 -4.56
C TYR A 570 2.36 47.52 -3.63
N PRO A 571 3.01 48.55 -4.11
CA PRO A 571 3.97 49.33 -3.29
C PRO A 571 3.37 49.98 -2.04
N ASP A 572 2.06 50.14 -2.00
CA ASP A 572 1.32 50.67 -0.83
C ASP A 572 1.33 49.69 0.36
N LEU A 573 1.74 48.45 0.17
CA LEU A 573 1.98 47.46 1.23
C LEU A 573 3.37 47.64 1.91
N HIS A 574 4.30 48.36 1.30
CA HIS A 574 5.61 48.60 1.91
C HIS A 574 5.45 49.32 3.26
N ASP A 575 6.26 48.95 4.23
CA ASP A 575 6.20 49.40 5.61
C ASP A 575 4.91 48.97 6.39
N LYS A 576 3.99 48.27 5.77
CA LYS A 576 2.68 47.88 6.35
C LYS A 576 2.45 46.38 6.48
N VAL A 577 3.27 45.57 5.83
CA VAL A 577 3.11 44.12 5.83
C VAL A 577 4.45 43.45 6.06
N THR A 578 4.48 42.43 6.90
CA THR A 578 5.64 41.54 7.07
C THR A 578 5.19 40.09 6.94
N LEU A 579 5.88 39.35 6.07
CA LEU A 579 5.74 37.90 6.02
C LEU A 579 6.66 37.27 7.08
N MET A 580 6.06 36.56 8.03
CA MET A 580 6.76 35.71 8.97
C MET A 580 6.67 34.27 8.51
N MET A 581 7.78 33.65 8.17
CA MET A 581 7.86 32.32 7.67
C MET A 581 8.60 31.40 8.65
N VAL A 582 7.90 30.45 9.23
CA VAL A 582 8.46 29.42 10.13
C VAL A 582 8.64 28.13 9.35
N CYS A 583 9.87 27.76 9.10
CA CYS A 583 10.24 26.56 8.37
C CYS A 583 10.93 25.57 9.31
N VAL A 584 10.24 24.46 9.62
CA VAL A 584 10.80 23.43 10.50
C VAL A 584 11.76 22.56 9.70
N PRO A 585 13.03 22.41 10.14
CA PRO A 585 14.01 21.56 9.45
C PRO A 585 13.50 20.15 9.21
N ALA A 586 13.74 19.63 8.00
CA ALA A 586 13.55 18.22 7.65
C ALA A 586 14.88 17.47 7.74
N ALA A 587 14.91 16.22 7.30
CA ALA A 587 16.12 15.38 7.27
C ALA A 587 17.20 16.04 6.39
N SER A 588 18.11 16.78 7.00
CA SER A 588 19.20 17.53 6.34
C SER A 588 20.20 16.65 5.57
N GLU A 589 20.12 15.34 5.75
CA GLU A 589 20.98 14.36 5.07
C GLU A 589 20.59 14.18 3.58
N MET A 590 19.35 14.47 3.19
CA MET A 590 18.85 14.31 1.82
C MET A 590 19.17 15.55 0.97
N THR A 591 19.77 15.33 -0.19
CA THR A 591 20.18 16.41 -1.13
C THR A 591 19.04 17.31 -1.53
N ILE A 592 17.84 16.72 -1.81
CA ILE A 592 16.66 17.49 -2.22
C ILE A 592 16.25 18.55 -1.18
N TYR A 593 16.36 18.26 0.11
CA TYR A 593 16.02 19.22 1.16
C TYR A 593 17.11 20.28 1.37
N ARG A 594 18.39 19.92 1.17
CA ARG A 594 19.50 20.91 1.18
C ARG A 594 19.38 21.90 0.03
N ASP A 595 19.05 21.40 -1.17
CA ASP A 595 18.88 22.27 -2.34
C ASP A 595 17.68 23.19 -2.16
N LEU A 596 16.57 22.66 -1.63
CA LEU A 596 15.39 23.46 -1.31
C LEU A 596 15.70 24.54 -0.25
N GLN A 597 16.44 24.21 0.81
CA GLN A 597 16.88 25.16 1.82
C GLN A 597 17.70 26.29 1.18
N SER A 598 18.67 25.94 0.35
CA SER A 598 19.51 26.92 -0.35
C SER A 598 18.68 27.86 -1.23
N GLN A 599 17.70 27.34 -1.97
CA GLN A 599 16.79 28.16 -2.78
C GLN A 599 15.95 29.12 -1.92
N ILE A 600 15.43 28.65 -0.78
CA ILE A 600 14.66 29.47 0.15
C ILE A 600 15.54 30.59 0.70
N GLU A 601 16.75 30.30 1.21
CA GLU A 601 17.67 31.29 1.76
C GLU A 601 18.06 32.31 0.73
N GLN A 602 18.31 31.95 -0.52
CA GLN A 602 18.55 32.86 -1.64
C GLN A 602 17.35 33.78 -1.92
N ALA A 603 16.13 33.22 -1.93
CA ALA A 603 14.91 34.00 -2.12
C ALA A 603 14.69 35.00 -0.96
N VAL A 604 14.89 34.56 0.29
CA VAL A 604 14.82 35.43 1.48
C VAL A 604 15.82 36.58 1.37
N GLY A 605 17.08 36.28 1.03
CA GLY A 605 18.12 37.28 0.83
C GLY A 605 17.78 38.26 -0.28
N ARG A 606 17.24 37.78 -1.42
CA ARG A 606 16.85 38.61 -2.56
C ARG A 606 15.69 39.55 -2.20
N ILE A 607 14.63 39.03 -1.58
CA ILE A 607 13.45 39.82 -1.19
C ILE A 607 13.85 40.92 -0.19
N ASN A 608 14.56 40.55 0.86
CA ASN A 608 15.00 41.52 1.85
C ASN A 608 15.97 42.54 1.27
N GLY A 609 16.92 42.14 0.41
CA GLY A 609 17.84 43.03 -0.27
C GLY A 609 17.16 44.05 -1.19
N ARG A 610 16.01 43.69 -1.79
CA ARG A 610 15.25 44.59 -2.68
C ARG A 610 14.37 45.58 -1.94
N PHE A 611 13.69 45.14 -0.89
CA PHE A 611 12.58 45.89 -0.29
C PHE A 611 12.83 46.39 1.12
N ALA A 612 13.78 45.81 1.89
CA ALA A 612 14.00 46.21 3.27
C ALA A 612 14.43 47.68 3.37
N LYS A 613 13.98 48.31 4.43
CA LYS A 613 14.33 49.69 4.81
C LYS A 613 14.73 49.73 6.28
N VAL A 614 15.38 50.83 6.71
CA VAL A 614 15.64 51.03 8.14
C VAL A 614 14.32 51.06 8.91
N GLY A 615 14.17 50.13 9.86
CA GLY A 615 12.96 49.98 10.67
C GLY A 615 11.91 49.03 10.09
N TRP A 616 12.08 48.47 8.88
CA TRP A 616 11.17 47.51 8.30
C TRP A 616 11.87 46.41 7.52
N THR A 617 11.58 45.15 7.87
CA THR A 617 12.04 43.95 7.19
C THR A 617 10.81 43.23 6.61
N PRO A 618 10.69 43.15 5.28
CA PRO A 618 9.48 42.58 4.64
C PRO A 618 9.31 41.08 4.91
N LEU A 619 10.40 40.33 5.11
CA LEU A 619 10.37 38.89 5.31
C LEU A 619 11.24 38.49 6.51
N GLN A 620 10.62 37.92 7.53
CA GLN A 620 11.28 37.31 8.67
C GLN A 620 11.23 35.78 8.50
N PHE A 621 12.43 35.17 8.46
CA PHE A 621 12.55 33.73 8.21
C PHE A 621 13.14 33.03 9.44
N PHE A 622 12.40 32.03 9.94
CA PHE A 622 12.79 31.19 11.07
C PHE A 622 13.02 29.78 10.60
N PHE A 623 14.26 29.32 10.59
CA PHE A 623 14.62 27.93 10.25
C PHE A 623 14.83 27.11 11.52
N ARG A 624 13.74 26.90 12.25
CA ARG A 624 13.72 26.13 13.51
C ARG A 624 12.31 25.67 13.85
N SER A 625 12.21 24.64 14.70
CA SER A 625 10.95 24.29 15.36
C SER A 625 10.62 25.33 16.44
N LEU A 626 9.36 25.72 16.50
CA LEU A 626 8.84 26.57 17.58
C LEU A 626 7.95 25.73 18.51
N PRO A 627 8.01 25.98 19.83
CA PRO A 627 7.06 25.38 20.78
C PRO A 627 5.61 25.72 20.41
N PHE A 628 4.69 24.82 20.68
CA PHE A 628 3.27 25.01 20.35
C PHE A 628 2.69 26.30 20.99
N ALA A 629 3.05 26.56 22.23
CA ALA A 629 2.64 27.78 22.93
C ALA A 629 3.09 29.07 22.20
N GLU A 630 4.32 29.09 21.65
CA GLU A 630 4.82 30.22 20.86
C GLU A 630 4.06 30.35 19.54
N LEU A 631 3.76 29.21 18.86
CA LEU A 631 2.95 29.23 17.64
C LEU A 631 1.53 29.76 17.89
N VAL A 632 0.89 29.41 19.02
CA VAL A 632 -0.42 29.92 19.40
C VAL A 632 -0.40 31.45 19.54
N ALA A 633 0.68 32.04 20.10
CA ALA A 633 0.83 33.48 20.14
C ALA A 633 0.92 34.10 18.71
N TYR A 634 1.68 33.50 17.81
CA TYR A 634 1.75 33.94 16.41
C TYR A 634 0.41 33.76 15.69
N TYR A 635 -0.29 32.62 15.88
CA TYR A 635 -1.64 32.41 15.32
C TYR A 635 -2.63 33.46 15.76
N SER A 636 -2.58 33.88 17.04
CA SER A 636 -3.47 34.91 17.59
C SER A 636 -3.25 36.28 16.97
N MET A 637 -2.01 36.58 16.54
CA MET A 637 -1.59 37.87 16.05
C MET A 637 -1.56 37.98 14.52
N ALA A 638 -1.66 36.84 13.80
CA ALA A 638 -1.59 36.85 12.35
C ALA A 638 -2.87 37.38 11.69
N ASP A 639 -2.71 38.45 10.89
CA ASP A 639 -3.83 38.98 10.07
C ASP A 639 -4.15 38.07 8.92
N VAL A 640 -3.16 37.41 8.34
CA VAL A 640 -3.32 36.42 7.27
C VAL A 640 -2.50 35.19 7.59
N MET A 641 -3.12 34.05 7.59
CA MET A 641 -2.44 32.77 7.57
C MET A 641 -2.37 32.27 6.13
N TRP A 642 -1.16 32.01 5.62
CA TRP A 642 -0.92 31.65 4.23
C TRP A 642 -0.41 30.22 4.13
N ILE A 643 -1.31 29.28 3.83
CA ILE A 643 -1.02 27.83 3.76
C ILE A 643 -1.38 27.34 2.36
N THR A 644 -0.39 27.30 1.48
CA THR A 644 -0.61 26.91 0.07
C THR A 644 0.31 25.78 -0.36
N PRO A 645 0.22 24.58 0.28
CA PRO A 645 0.94 23.41 -0.18
C PRO A 645 0.54 23.03 -1.60
N LEU A 646 1.50 22.50 -2.37
CA LEU A 646 1.24 21.96 -3.71
C LEU A 646 0.36 20.70 -3.62
N ARG A 647 0.52 19.95 -2.54
CA ARG A 647 -0.34 18.80 -2.17
C ARG A 647 -0.23 18.53 -0.67
N ASP A 648 -1.36 18.26 -0.02
CA ASP A 648 -1.38 17.86 1.40
C ASP A 648 -2.52 16.90 1.69
N GLY A 649 -2.32 15.93 2.59
CA GLY A 649 -3.36 14.98 2.99
C GLY A 649 -4.53 15.64 3.70
N LEU A 650 -4.25 16.55 4.66
CA LEU A 650 -5.26 17.32 5.40
C LEU A 650 -4.80 18.75 5.65
N ASN A 651 -3.77 18.96 6.46
CA ASN A 651 -3.23 20.19 7.02
C ASN A 651 -3.85 20.61 8.35
N LEU A 652 -3.28 20.11 9.46
CA LEU A 652 -3.72 20.47 10.82
C LEU A 652 -3.35 21.90 11.22
N VAL A 653 -2.29 22.50 10.64
CA VAL A 653 -1.87 23.88 10.93
C VAL A 653 -2.98 24.89 10.59
N ALA A 654 -3.72 24.62 9.50
CA ALA A 654 -4.90 25.41 9.15
C ALA A 654 -5.98 25.36 10.25
N LYS A 655 -6.22 24.18 10.81
CA LYS A 655 -7.19 24.00 11.90
C LYS A 655 -6.72 24.63 13.21
N GLU A 656 -5.41 24.55 13.52
CA GLU A 656 -4.81 25.21 14.70
C GLU A 656 -4.97 26.71 14.65
N TYR A 657 -4.72 27.33 13.50
CA TYR A 657 -4.91 28.75 13.29
C TYR A 657 -6.39 29.16 13.46
N ILE A 658 -7.30 28.45 12.81
CA ILE A 658 -8.75 28.70 12.91
C ILE A 658 -9.22 28.58 14.36
N ALA A 659 -8.81 27.54 15.07
CA ALA A 659 -9.19 27.36 16.49
C ALA A 659 -8.69 28.50 17.35
N THR A 660 -7.43 28.94 17.16
CA THR A 660 -6.84 30.03 17.91
C THR A 660 -7.57 31.37 17.65
N GLN A 661 -7.82 31.69 16.39
CA GLN A 661 -8.55 32.91 16.00
C GLN A 661 -10.01 32.88 16.48
N GLY A 662 -10.69 31.73 16.34
CA GLY A 662 -12.08 31.57 16.79
C GLY A 662 -12.23 31.73 18.29
N MET A 663 -11.30 31.19 19.09
CA MET A 663 -11.33 31.32 20.55
C MET A 663 -11.00 32.73 21.05
N THR A 664 -10.29 33.52 20.25
CA THR A 664 -9.91 34.92 20.59
C THR A 664 -10.82 35.97 19.92
N ASP A 665 -11.92 35.59 19.28
CA ASP A 665 -12.79 36.46 18.46
C ASP A 665 -11.99 37.30 17.44
N GLY A 666 -10.95 36.66 16.88
CA GLY A 666 -10.05 37.25 15.90
C GLY A 666 -10.74 37.52 14.56
N SER A 667 -10.07 38.33 13.75
CA SER A 667 -10.49 38.67 12.38
C SER A 667 -9.43 38.33 11.34
N GLY A 668 -8.58 37.37 11.65
CA GLY A 668 -7.58 36.88 10.70
C GLY A 668 -8.22 36.10 9.53
N VAL A 669 -7.52 36.05 8.42
CA VAL A 669 -8.00 35.40 7.20
C VAL A 669 -7.07 34.22 6.88
N LEU A 670 -7.66 33.06 6.57
CA LEU A 670 -6.90 31.91 6.05
C LEU A 670 -6.94 31.89 4.51
N VAL A 671 -5.77 31.94 3.90
CA VAL A 671 -5.58 31.60 2.48
C VAL A 671 -5.08 30.16 2.43
N LEU A 672 -5.85 29.27 1.81
CA LEU A 672 -5.63 27.83 1.82
C LEU A 672 -5.53 27.27 0.41
N SER A 673 -4.55 26.40 0.18
CA SER A 673 -4.49 25.66 -1.09
C SER A 673 -5.75 24.81 -1.31
N GLU A 674 -6.32 24.89 -2.51
CA GLU A 674 -7.42 24.00 -2.94
C GLU A 674 -7.01 22.52 -3.04
N PHE A 675 -5.69 22.22 -2.99
CA PHE A 675 -5.13 20.87 -2.99
C PHE A 675 -4.77 20.35 -1.57
N ALA A 676 -5.06 21.10 -0.53
CA ALA A 676 -5.02 20.61 0.84
C ALA A 676 -6.33 19.90 1.18
N GLY A 677 -6.26 18.73 1.85
CA GLY A 677 -7.46 17.99 2.22
C GLY A 677 -8.45 18.81 3.06
N ALA A 678 -7.95 19.70 3.92
CA ALA A 678 -8.76 20.60 4.73
C ALA A 678 -9.66 21.54 3.89
N ALA A 679 -9.30 21.82 2.64
CA ALA A 679 -10.11 22.62 1.73
C ALA A 679 -11.44 21.94 1.36
N ALA A 680 -11.52 20.61 1.48
CA ALA A 680 -12.77 19.89 1.20
C ALA A 680 -13.85 20.09 2.30
N GLU A 681 -13.45 20.42 3.54
CA GLU A 681 -14.39 20.55 4.68
C GLU A 681 -14.50 21.97 5.22
N LEU A 682 -13.42 22.77 5.15
CA LEU A 682 -13.37 24.10 5.77
C LEU A 682 -14.10 25.13 4.91
N ARG A 683 -15.12 25.73 5.47
CA ARG A 683 -15.81 26.90 4.92
C ARG A 683 -15.18 28.17 5.44
N GLY A 684 -15.25 29.26 4.68
CA GLY A 684 -14.66 30.53 5.07
C GLY A 684 -13.26 30.85 4.55
N PRO A 685 -12.28 29.91 4.43
CA PRO A 685 -10.98 30.21 3.83
C PRO A 685 -11.11 30.76 2.40
N ILE A 686 -10.13 31.61 2.01
CA ILE A 686 -9.94 31.97 0.61
C ILE A 686 -9.10 30.85 -0.03
N LEU A 687 -9.70 30.11 -0.97
CA LEU A 687 -9.00 29.06 -1.68
C LEU A 687 -8.11 29.65 -2.75
N ALA A 688 -6.93 29.05 -2.95
CA ALA A 688 -5.96 29.46 -3.94
C ALA A 688 -5.30 28.25 -4.62
N ASN A 689 -5.06 28.34 -5.92
CA ASN A 689 -4.26 27.41 -6.66
C ASN A 689 -2.77 27.73 -6.47
N PRO A 690 -1.98 26.89 -5.78
CA PRO A 690 -0.57 27.17 -5.50
C PRO A 690 0.31 27.15 -6.78
N HIS A 691 -0.17 26.59 -7.87
CA HIS A 691 0.54 26.57 -9.16
C HIS A 691 0.35 27.87 -9.96
N ASP A 692 -0.66 28.69 -9.64
CA ASP A 692 -0.89 29.99 -10.28
C ASP A 692 -0.32 31.13 -9.39
N ARG A 693 0.87 31.63 -9.76
CA ARG A 693 1.52 32.76 -9.06
C ARG A 693 0.67 34.02 -9.06
N THR A 694 -0.12 34.24 -10.10
CA THR A 694 -1.01 35.42 -10.19
C THR A 694 -2.17 35.31 -9.22
N GLU A 695 -2.74 34.11 -9.09
CA GLU A 695 -3.81 33.85 -8.13
C GLU A 695 -3.29 33.93 -6.69
N LEU A 696 -2.09 33.40 -6.39
CA LEU A 696 -1.47 33.53 -5.07
C LEU A 696 -1.31 35.02 -4.66
N VAL A 697 -0.86 35.88 -5.58
CA VAL A 697 -0.74 37.33 -5.34
C VAL A 697 -2.12 37.94 -5.07
N LYS A 698 -3.10 37.68 -5.93
CA LYS A 698 -4.46 38.24 -5.80
C LYS A 698 -5.16 37.81 -4.51
N THR A 699 -5.07 36.52 -4.17
CA THR A 699 -5.73 35.98 -2.96
C THR A 699 -5.07 36.50 -1.69
N CYS A 700 -3.74 36.66 -1.67
CA CYS A 700 -3.02 37.25 -0.54
C CYS A 700 -3.38 38.74 -0.39
N TYR A 701 -3.40 39.50 -1.49
CA TYR A 701 -3.82 40.91 -1.46
C TYR A 701 -5.29 41.05 -1.00
N LEU A 702 -6.19 40.20 -1.51
CA LEU A 702 -7.59 40.17 -1.07
C LEU A 702 -7.69 39.92 0.43
N ALA A 703 -6.94 38.92 0.95
CA ALA A 703 -6.94 38.60 2.38
C ALA A 703 -6.47 39.80 3.24
N LEU A 704 -5.44 40.52 2.77
CA LEU A 704 -4.93 41.71 3.44
C LEU A 704 -5.92 42.88 3.40
N THR A 705 -6.74 43.01 2.38
CA THR A 705 -7.64 44.16 2.16
C THR A 705 -9.10 43.88 2.51
N LEU A 706 -9.43 42.66 2.96
CA LEU A 706 -10.78 42.27 3.32
C LEU A 706 -11.31 43.13 4.47
N LYS A 707 -12.58 43.49 4.42
CA LYS A 707 -13.23 44.22 5.51
C LYS A 707 -13.28 43.35 6.77
N ARG A 708 -13.04 43.97 7.92
CA ARG A 708 -12.93 43.28 9.20
C ARG A 708 -14.17 42.44 9.53
N ASP A 709 -15.36 42.95 9.21
CA ASP A 709 -16.62 42.21 9.50
C ASP A 709 -16.76 40.95 8.62
N GLU A 710 -16.35 41.04 7.35
CA GLU A 710 -16.32 39.89 6.43
C GLU A 710 -15.27 38.88 6.87
N ALA A 711 -14.05 39.34 7.21
CA ALA A 711 -13.00 38.48 7.71
C ALA A 711 -13.44 37.72 8.97
N ARG A 712 -14.08 38.41 9.92
CA ARG A 712 -14.64 37.80 11.13
C ARG A 712 -15.76 36.80 10.82
N SER A 713 -16.64 37.10 9.87
CA SER A 713 -17.72 36.19 9.47
C SER A 713 -17.14 34.89 8.88
N ARG A 714 -16.15 34.99 7.98
CA ARG A 714 -15.45 33.84 7.40
C ARG A 714 -14.70 33.01 8.47
N MET A 715 -14.06 33.67 9.43
CA MET A 715 -13.37 32.99 10.52
C MET A 715 -14.33 32.22 11.43
N ARG A 716 -15.50 32.80 11.75
CA ARG A 716 -16.53 32.11 12.54
C ARG A 716 -17.06 30.88 11.82
N GLU A 717 -17.35 31.00 10.52
CA GLU A 717 -17.80 29.86 9.72
C GLU A 717 -16.77 28.73 9.72
N ALA A 718 -15.48 29.04 9.56
CA ALA A 718 -14.41 28.07 9.62
C ALA A 718 -14.25 27.45 11.03
N TYR A 719 -14.37 28.28 12.07
CA TYR A 719 -14.25 27.82 13.46
C TYR A 719 -15.40 26.90 13.85
N ASP A 720 -16.61 27.17 13.40
CA ASP A 720 -17.76 26.32 13.66
C ASP A 720 -17.53 24.91 13.10
N VAL A 721 -16.93 24.77 11.92
CA VAL A 721 -16.56 23.46 11.35
C VAL A 721 -15.52 22.76 12.23
N VAL A 722 -14.45 23.46 12.61
CA VAL A 722 -13.36 22.88 13.44
C VAL A 722 -13.88 22.48 14.82
N LYS A 723 -14.78 23.26 15.39
CA LYS A 723 -15.38 23.01 16.71
C LYS A 723 -16.32 21.82 16.72
N HIS A 724 -17.11 21.62 15.66
CA HIS A 724 -18.04 20.49 15.57
C HIS A 724 -17.32 19.17 15.21
N ASN A 725 -16.15 19.25 14.57
CA ASN A 725 -15.36 18.10 14.15
C ASN A 725 -14.02 18.08 14.92
N ASP A 726 -14.08 18.08 16.23
CA ASP A 726 -12.89 18.01 17.07
C ASP A 726 -12.31 16.59 17.12
N ILE A 727 -11.21 16.40 17.86
CA ILE A 727 -10.51 15.12 17.95
C ILE A 727 -11.39 14.01 18.56
N THR A 728 -12.27 14.36 19.50
CA THR A 728 -13.14 13.38 20.16
C THR A 728 -14.18 12.86 19.16
N VAL A 729 -14.83 13.77 18.45
CA VAL A 729 -15.79 13.42 17.39
C VAL A 729 -15.13 12.57 16.31
N TRP A 730 -13.93 12.94 15.87
CA TRP A 730 -13.18 12.15 14.90
C TRP A 730 -12.91 10.70 15.37
N GLY A 731 -12.45 10.55 16.62
CA GLY A 731 -12.17 9.25 17.21
C GLY A 731 -13.41 8.39 17.38
N ASP A 732 -14.50 8.99 17.88
CA ASP A 732 -15.77 8.29 18.12
C ASP A 732 -16.45 7.87 16.81
N GLU A 733 -16.47 8.74 15.79
CA GLU A 733 -16.98 8.40 14.45
C GLU A 733 -16.19 7.25 13.81
N PHE A 734 -14.85 7.32 13.87
CA PHE A 734 -14.02 6.28 13.31
C PHE A 734 -14.22 4.95 14.02
N MET A 735 -14.15 4.93 15.34
CA MET A 735 -14.34 3.69 16.13
C MET A 735 -15.75 3.11 16.00
N SER A 736 -16.79 3.96 15.94
CA SER A 736 -18.14 3.48 15.67
C SER A 736 -18.28 2.81 14.29
N ALA A 737 -17.60 3.35 13.28
CA ALA A 737 -17.57 2.75 11.96
C ALA A 737 -16.80 1.41 11.93
N VAL A 738 -15.72 1.31 12.71
CA VAL A 738 -14.95 0.05 12.88
C VAL A 738 -15.79 -0.99 13.65
N ASP A 739 -16.45 -0.60 14.71
CA ASP A 739 -17.29 -1.51 15.52
C ASP A 739 -18.47 -2.06 14.70
N ALA A 740 -19.04 -1.25 13.80
CA ALA A 740 -20.07 -1.71 12.87
C ALA A 740 -19.57 -2.80 11.90
N CYS A 741 -18.26 -2.96 11.70
CA CYS A 741 -17.70 -4.06 10.93
C CYS A 741 -17.75 -5.39 11.70
N ARG A 742 -17.76 -5.36 13.05
CA ARG A 742 -17.86 -6.57 13.90
C ARG A 742 -19.23 -7.25 13.75
N ASP A 743 -20.29 -6.46 13.58
CA ASP A 743 -21.69 -6.92 13.56
C ASP A 743 -22.11 -7.43 12.18
N SER A 744 -21.37 -7.07 11.11
CA SER A 744 -21.71 -7.44 9.74
C SER A 744 -21.26 -8.86 9.34
N GLY A 745 -21.37 -9.82 10.26
CA GLY A 745 -21.21 -11.26 10.04
C GLY A 745 -19.82 -11.63 9.51
N LYS A 746 -19.04 -12.31 10.35
CA LYS A 746 -17.81 -13.00 9.91
C LYS A 746 -18.17 -14.01 8.82
N SER A 747 -18.10 -13.62 7.55
CA SER A 747 -18.03 -14.59 6.47
C SER A 747 -16.76 -15.39 6.69
N PRO A 748 -16.79 -16.75 6.61
CA PRO A 748 -15.59 -17.54 6.80
C PRO A 748 -14.51 -17.01 5.86
N LEU A 749 -13.33 -16.85 6.41
CA LEU A 749 -12.12 -16.32 5.79
C LEU A 749 -11.76 -17.06 4.50
N ASN A 750 -12.19 -16.55 3.36
CA ASN A 750 -11.47 -16.75 2.14
C ASN A 750 -10.32 -15.73 2.16
N THR A 751 -9.21 -16.15 2.71
CA THR A 751 -7.99 -15.36 2.76
C THR A 751 -7.53 -15.10 1.33
N LEU A 752 -7.69 -13.85 0.87
CA LEU A 752 -6.84 -13.31 -0.17
C LEU A 752 -5.43 -13.32 0.43
N ALA A 753 -4.68 -14.40 0.22
CA ALA A 753 -3.26 -14.42 0.55
C ALA A 753 -2.60 -13.36 -0.34
N CYS A 754 -2.27 -12.23 0.26
CA CYS A 754 -1.37 -11.29 -0.38
C CYS A 754 -0.03 -12.00 -0.51
N LYS A 755 0.46 -12.17 -1.72
CA LYS A 755 1.87 -12.41 -1.94
C LYS A 755 2.64 -11.23 -1.39
N VAL A 756 3.17 -11.41 -0.21
CA VAL A 756 4.28 -10.61 0.26
C VAL A 756 5.50 -11.45 -0.02
N ALA A 757 6.26 -11.06 -1.05
CA ALA A 757 7.48 -11.74 -1.46
C ALA A 757 8.47 -11.91 -0.32
#